data_b5a4871d025ba15601975106960e4ea5
#
_entry.id   b5a4871d025ba15601975106960e4ea5
#
_cell.length_a   1.000
_cell.length_b   1.000
_cell.length_c   1.000
_cell.angle_alpha   90.00
_cell.angle_beta   90.00
_cell.angle_gamma   90.00
#
_symmetry.space_group_name_H-M   'P 1'
#
loop_
_entity.id
_entity.type
_entity.pdbx_description
1 polymer ?
#
loop_
_entity_poly.entity_id
_entity_poly.type
_entity_poly.pdbx_seq_one_letter_code
_entity_poly.pdbx_strand_id
1 'polypeptide(L)'
;MVYIFAAHKGEVEHLIKELSLGKRKTSFPFLQYEGEEILLTITGQGQVNAAASVSATLQEEKAKRGDILLSLGTAAVIMPKEQFEQEGKALFVKEKAKASTSRKSLSLFQEGKDCLLNNEKLSEGGEELLGRWFWIQKLEQESTGRNFYPDLLYKLDFPEASLLTGDRILEFHAHKGGSGAGVYTDSPLLYDMESAAVFQAANYYLAPEDFFFLRCVTDFGIASVEEKEQFSKSGNQPFDETKFVSMDWKEKMQNLLQREEEKILSFIGELRERSKERREEEEKEEGFQKQLQCLSENLHCSFVMEKQLEKLLRYAGLQGIFPEEVQGFLQENFGGEDGGISLTDKRAGKKVLSSLKQWILSPRENAVKDIAGLGNPPGREKVAKDVHSLENPGELTYPFPDEKGTKKNRYQEHFQHIYVEEALLQSPEAKGILQKFPKAKVIPIKHYKDLFNRKKQGRLPQSRSRKLILARKEGQRLYDGAVVCQDFSESHFCYTSLLMNCPFHCAYCYLQGMYPSSNLVMFLNLEDYFSDCRKWIAEKGSLYLCISYDSDLLAMEGIYPYVEEFSRFLNQENALRIEVRTKAGGEGLWRKMQKLPLSVEGRKRMIFAFTLSPEEIIEEAEEGTARLSSRIFAIQKALEEGYLVRLCFDPMIYHSRWKALYSALLQEVFEKIPMEQIHDCSLGSFRISESYLKAMGKALPNSPHTQFPYENSGGYYHYPGELMEEMEGFLYSRLQERLPKEKIFRWDSQGVDGVNEE
;
A
#
# COMPACT_ATOMS: atom_id res chain seq x y z
N MET A 1 -1.13 -4.98 -22.23
CA MET A 1 -2.45 -4.79 -22.89
C MET A 1 -3.32 -3.87 -22.05
N VAL A 2 -4.00 -2.93 -22.67
CA VAL A 2 -5.02 -2.11 -22.02
C VAL A 2 -6.40 -2.62 -22.46
N TYR A 3 -7.16 -3.17 -21.52
CA TYR A 3 -8.53 -3.62 -21.75
C TYR A 3 -9.49 -2.49 -21.42
N ILE A 4 -10.20 -1.99 -22.41
CA ILE A 4 -11.22 -0.95 -22.24
C ILE A 4 -12.60 -1.60 -22.28
N PHE A 5 -13.42 -1.35 -21.27
CA PHE A 5 -14.81 -1.83 -21.19
C PHE A 5 -15.78 -0.66 -21.13
N ALA A 6 -16.81 -0.70 -21.98
CA ALA A 6 -17.90 0.26 -21.99
C ALA A 6 -19.24 -0.46 -22.18
N ALA A 7 -20.31 0.03 -21.57
CA ALA A 7 -21.63 -0.60 -21.66
C ALA A 7 -22.23 -0.46 -23.05
N HIS A 8 -22.04 0.67 -23.70
CA HIS A 8 -22.64 0.96 -24.98
C HIS A 8 -21.63 1.58 -25.96
N LYS A 9 -21.73 1.20 -27.26
CA LYS A 9 -20.85 1.73 -28.30
C LYS A 9 -20.86 3.26 -28.36
N GLY A 10 -22.04 3.89 -28.15
CA GLY A 10 -22.18 5.35 -28.18
C GLY A 10 -21.31 6.09 -27.15
N GLU A 11 -20.94 5.45 -26.04
CA GLU A 11 -20.08 6.03 -25.00
C GLU A 11 -18.63 6.17 -25.46
N VAL A 12 -18.17 5.35 -26.40
CA VAL A 12 -16.76 5.23 -26.82
C VAL A 12 -16.56 5.31 -28.34
N GLU A 13 -17.62 5.67 -29.10
CA GLU A 13 -17.54 5.71 -30.57
C GLU A 13 -16.50 6.70 -31.09
N HIS A 14 -16.32 7.81 -30.39
CA HIS A 14 -15.29 8.80 -30.69
C HIS A 14 -13.88 8.24 -30.41
N LEU A 15 -13.67 7.55 -29.29
CA LEU A 15 -12.38 6.92 -28.95
C LEU A 15 -12.00 5.81 -29.93
N ILE A 16 -12.98 5.03 -30.43
CA ILE A 16 -12.73 4.02 -31.47
C ILE A 16 -12.14 4.66 -32.74
N LYS A 17 -12.61 5.86 -33.11
CA LYS A 17 -12.10 6.59 -34.27
C LYS A 17 -10.72 7.20 -34.01
N GLU A 18 -10.58 7.94 -32.91
CA GLU A 18 -9.32 8.64 -32.58
C GLU A 18 -8.16 7.66 -32.32
N LEU A 19 -8.42 6.51 -31.67
CA LEU A 19 -7.44 5.47 -31.46
C LEU A 19 -7.29 4.52 -32.66
N SER A 20 -8.01 4.76 -33.75
CA SER A 20 -7.99 3.96 -34.99
C SER A 20 -8.23 2.46 -34.74
N LEU A 21 -9.15 2.12 -33.82
CA LEU A 21 -9.44 0.73 -33.48
C LEU A 21 -10.24 0.02 -34.57
N GLY A 22 -9.74 -1.09 -35.07
CA GLY A 22 -10.42 -1.95 -36.02
C GLY A 22 -11.43 -2.88 -35.37
N LYS A 23 -12.58 -3.12 -36.03
CA LYS A 23 -13.53 -4.12 -35.54
C LYS A 23 -12.92 -5.52 -35.58
N ARG A 24 -12.82 -6.18 -34.45
CA ARG A 24 -12.28 -7.55 -34.34
C ARG A 24 -13.29 -8.56 -34.90
N LYS A 25 -12.82 -9.46 -35.75
CA LYS A 25 -13.59 -10.61 -36.20
C LYS A 25 -13.42 -11.76 -35.20
N THR A 26 -14.44 -12.04 -34.43
CA THR A 26 -14.42 -13.07 -33.38
C THR A 26 -15.75 -13.80 -33.34
N SER A 27 -15.75 -15.06 -32.90
CA SER A 27 -16.94 -15.81 -32.51
C SER A 27 -17.49 -15.42 -31.14
N PHE A 28 -16.84 -14.47 -30.52
CA PHE A 28 -17.20 -13.95 -29.20
C PHE A 28 -18.52 -13.22 -29.22
N PRO A 29 -19.42 -13.40 -28.25
CA PRO A 29 -20.76 -12.82 -28.27
C PRO A 29 -20.81 -11.31 -28.05
N PHE A 30 -19.67 -10.70 -27.64
CA PHE A 30 -19.57 -9.27 -27.39
C PHE A 30 -18.81 -8.57 -28.51
N LEU A 31 -19.24 -7.35 -28.84
CA LEU A 31 -18.59 -6.55 -29.86
C LEU A 31 -17.24 -6.03 -29.38
N GLN A 32 -16.19 -6.33 -30.16
CA GLN A 32 -14.82 -5.94 -29.82
C GLN A 32 -14.17 -5.11 -30.92
N TYR A 33 -13.28 -4.19 -30.48
CA TYR A 33 -12.42 -3.39 -31.32
C TYR A 33 -10.98 -3.52 -30.83
N GLU A 34 -10.04 -3.69 -31.73
CA GLU A 34 -8.62 -3.90 -31.39
C GLU A 34 -7.72 -2.89 -32.12
N GLY A 35 -6.64 -2.52 -31.47
CA GLY A 35 -5.57 -1.70 -31.96
C GLY A 35 -4.25 -2.10 -31.33
N GLU A 36 -3.21 -1.30 -31.51
CA GLU A 36 -1.92 -1.55 -30.89
C GLU A 36 -2.03 -1.49 -29.37
N GLU A 37 -1.88 -2.66 -28.69
CA GLU A 37 -1.93 -2.83 -27.24
C GLU A 37 -3.26 -2.41 -26.55
N ILE A 38 -4.32 -2.25 -27.32
CA ILE A 38 -5.67 -1.92 -26.82
C ILE A 38 -6.65 -2.97 -27.32
N LEU A 39 -7.50 -3.46 -26.39
CA LEU A 39 -8.69 -4.23 -26.71
C LEU A 39 -9.90 -3.59 -26.04
N LEU A 40 -10.81 -3.07 -26.84
CA LEU A 40 -12.05 -2.44 -26.37
C LEU A 40 -13.22 -3.41 -26.56
N THR A 41 -13.94 -3.69 -25.48
CA THR A 41 -15.11 -4.60 -25.47
C THR A 41 -16.36 -3.83 -25.05
N ILE A 42 -17.42 -3.96 -25.85
CA ILE A 42 -18.76 -3.46 -25.50
C ILE A 42 -19.47 -4.53 -24.69
N THR A 43 -19.70 -4.23 -23.41
CA THR A 43 -20.22 -5.22 -22.44
C THR A 43 -21.72 -5.48 -22.59
N GLY A 44 -22.49 -4.51 -23.09
CA GLY A 44 -23.93 -4.43 -22.92
C GLY A 44 -24.29 -3.86 -21.54
N GLN A 45 -25.54 -3.44 -21.38
CA GLN A 45 -26.05 -2.84 -20.15
C GLN A 45 -26.28 -3.88 -19.06
N GLY A 46 -26.06 -3.47 -17.81
CA GLY A 46 -26.37 -4.20 -16.60
C GLY A 46 -25.28 -5.14 -16.11
N GLN A 47 -25.33 -5.45 -14.83
CA GLN A 47 -24.27 -6.15 -14.09
C GLN A 47 -23.94 -7.54 -14.66
N VAL A 48 -24.94 -8.31 -15.12
CA VAL A 48 -24.74 -9.66 -15.65
C VAL A 48 -23.92 -9.62 -16.95
N ASN A 49 -24.29 -8.76 -17.88
CA ASN A 49 -23.58 -8.60 -19.16
C ASN A 49 -22.14 -8.10 -18.93
N ALA A 50 -21.98 -7.13 -18.04
CA ALA A 50 -20.68 -6.58 -17.67
C ALA A 50 -19.76 -7.67 -17.08
N ALA A 51 -20.23 -8.43 -16.10
CA ALA A 51 -19.45 -9.53 -15.51
C ALA A 51 -19.07 -10.62 -16.53
N ALA A 52 -20.03 -11.04 -17.36
CA ALA A 52 -19.82 -12.07 -18.36
C ALA A 52 -18.79 -11.65 -19.40
N SER A 53 -18.92 -10.43 -19.95
CA SER A 53 -18.02 -9.91 -20.98
C SER A 53 -16.60 -9.70 -20.46
N VAL A 54 -16.43 -9.13 -19.27
CA VAL A 54 -15.11 -8.93 -18.63
C VAL A 54 -14.42 -10.27 -18.37
N SER A 55 -15.12 -11.22 -17.72
CA SER A 55 -14.56 -12.54 -17.43
C SER A 55 -14.15 -13.27 -18.71
N ALA A 56 -15.00 -13.28 -19.71
CA ALA A 56 -14.74 -13.99 -20.96
C ALA A 56 -13.58 -13.32 -21.74
N THR A 57 -13.54 -11.99 -21.84
CA THR A 57 -12.44 -11.27 -22.51
C THR A 57 -11.09 -11.54 -21.82
N LEU A 58 -11.02 -11.35 -20.49
CA LEU A 58 -9.77 -11.52 -19.75
C LEU A 58 -9.27 -12.98 -19.73
N GLN A 59 -10.19 -13.96 -19.79
CA GLN A 59 -9.83 -15.37 -19.90
C GLN A 59 -9.35 -15.74 -21.29
N GLU A 60 -10.03 -15.29 -22.36
CA GLU A 60 -9.63 -15.54 -23.75
C GLU A 60 -8.25 -14.99 -24.05
N GLU A 61 -7.99 -13.73 -23.64
CA GLU A 61 -6.72 -13.05 -23.81
C GLU A 61 -5.62 -13.55 -22.86
N LYS A 62 -5.95 -14.43 -21.92
CA LYS A 62 -5.01 -14.90 -20.89
C LYS A 62 -4.34 -13.73 -20.16
N ALA A 63 -5.19 -12.78 -19.73
CA ALA A 63 -4.74 -11.56 -19.06
C ALA A 63 -3.67 -11.84 -17.99
N LYS A 64 -2.59 -11.10 -18.04
CA LYS A 64 -1.41 -11.27 -17.18
C LYS A 64 -1.28 -10.15 -16.17
N ARG A 65 -0.39 -10.35 -15.20
CA ARG A 65 0.03 -9.28 -14.31
C ARG A 65 0.69 -8.16 -15.15
N GLY A 66 0.26 -6.92 -14.92
CA GLY A 66 0.75 -5.77 -15.68
C GLY A 66 -0.18 -5.34 -16.81
N ASP A 67 -1.15 -6.16 -17.19
CA ASP A 67 -2.25 -5.72 -18.03
C ASP A 67 -3.18 -4.80 -17.21
N ILE A 68 -3.79 -3.82 -17.88
CA ILE A 68 -4.54 -2.75 -17.25
C ILE A 68 -6.00 -2.79 -17.72
N LEU A 69 -6.94 -2.56 -16.79
CA LEU A 69 -8.36 -2.41 -17.08
C LEU A 69 -8.79 -0.96 -16.94
N LEU A 70 -9.42 -0.43 -17.96
CA LEU A 70 -10.09 0.86 -17.97
C LEU A 70 -11.59 0.67 -18.26
N SER A 71 -12.44 0.97 -17.28
CA SER A 71 -13.90 1.00 -17.47
C SER A 71 -14.33 2.43 -17.73
N LEU A 72 -14.88 2.66 -18.91
CA LEU A 72 -15.42 3.94 -19.36
C LEU A 72 -16.94 3.87 -19.47
N GLY A 73 -17.63 4.95 -19.12
CA GLY A 73 -19.08 4.99 -19.27
C GLY A 73 -19.71 6.27 -18.72
N THR A 74 -21.00 6.29 -18.78
CA THR A 74 -21.84 7.38 -18.29
C THR A 74 -22.37 7.09 -16.89
N ALA A 75 -22.74 8.14 -16.15
CA ALA A 75 -23.38 8.03 -14.84
C ALA A 75 -24.31 9.20 -14.57
N ALA A 76 -25.35 8.94 -13.77
CA ALA A 76 -26.18 9.98 -13.19
C ALA A 76 -25.59 10.50 -11.88
N VAL A 77 -25.85 11.77 -11.53
CA VAL A 77 -25.51 12.30 -10.19
C VAL A 77 -26.67 12.07 -9.23
N ILE A 78 -26.38 11.55 -8.05
CA ILE A 78 -27.34 11.47 -6.95
C ILE A 78 -27.21 12.73 -6.09
N MET A 79 -28.25 13.57 -6.09
CA MET A 79 -28.31 14.76 -5.25
C MET A 79 -29.05 14.49 -3.93
N PRO A 80 -28.61 15.06 -2.78
CA PRO A 80 -29.41 15.08 -1.56
C PRO A 80 -30.74 15.77 -1.76
N LYS A 81 -31.83 15.22 -1.23
CA LYS A 81 -33.18 15.75 -1.37
C LYS A 81 -33.34 17.24 -0.98
N GLU A 82 -32.67 17.64 0.08
CA GLU A 82 -32.68 19.01 0.61
C GLU A 82 -32.04 20.01 -0.35
N GLN A 83 -30.94 19.61 -1.01
CA GLN A 83 -30.26 20.44 -1.99
C GLN A 83 -31.08 20.53 -3.28
N PHE A 84 -31.71 19.44 -3.72
CA PHE A 84 -32.62 19.40 -4.87
C PHE A 84 -33.86 20.27 -4.65
N GLU A 85 -34.47 20.24 -3.45
CA GLU A 85 -35.62 21.09 -3.12
C GLU A 85 -35.28 22.58 -3.09
N GLN A 86 -34.08 22.95 -2.68
CA GLN A 86 -33.61 24.35 -2.68
C GLN A 86 -33.27 24.83 -4.09
N GLU A 87 -32.49 24.05 -4.85
CA GLU A 87 -32.09 24.41 -6.21
C GLU A 87 -33.22 24.26 -7.22
N GLY A 88 -34.07 23.24 -7.10
CA GLY A 88 -35.28 23.05 -7.91
C GLY A 88 -36.29 24.16 -7.72
N LYS A 89 -36.50 24.65 -6.49
CA LYS A 89 -37.40 25.82 -6.25
C LYS A 89 -36.81 27.11 -6.82
N ALA A 90 -35.49 27.30 -6.77
CA ALA A 90 -34.84 28.48 -7.36
C ALA A 90 -34.95 28.49 -8.90
N LEU A 91 -34.86 27.33 -9.55
CA LEU A 91 -35.10 27.12 -10.97
C LEU A 91 -36.55 27.41 -11.35
N PHE A 92 -37.52 26.88 -10.59
CA PHE A 92 -38.95 27.06 -10.82
C PHE A 92 -39.41 28.53 -10.66
N VAL A 93 -38.82 29.29 -9.75
CA VAL A 93 -39.11 30.69 -9.52
C VAL A 93 -38.57 31.58 -10.67
N LYS A 94 -37.39 31.26 -11.22
CA LYS A 94 -36.80 31.98 -12.36
C LYS A 94 -37.60 31.75 -13.65
N GLU A 95 -38.19 30.56 -13.86
CA GLU A 95 -39.05 30.29 -15.03
C GLU A 95 -40.42 30.96 -14.96
N LYS A 96 -41.06 30.99 -13.79
CA LYS A 96 -42.30 31.76 -13.63
C LYS A 96 -42.12 33.24 -13.94
N ALA A 97 -40.96 33.80 -13.68
CA ALA A 97 -40.67 35.20 -14.02
C ALA A 97 -40.45 35.41 -15.53
N LYS A 98 -40.01 34.40 -16.29
CA LYS A 98 -39.88 34.49 -17.77
C LYS A 98 -41.16 34.10 -18.51
N ALA A 99 -42.00 33.23 -17.96
CA ALA A 99 -43.24 32.75 -18.61
C ALA A 99 -44.39 33.76 -18.59
N SER A 100 -44.27 34.88 -17.86
CA SER A 100 -45.28 35.93 -17.84
C SER A 100 -45.32 36.78 -19.12
N THR A 101 -44.46 36.57 -20.09
CA THR A 101 -44.34 37.41 -21.30
C THR A 101 -44.62 36.71 -22.64
N SER A 102 -44.96 35.41 -22.71
CA SER A 102 -45.48 34.82 -23.95
C SER A 102 -46.32 33.57 -23.71
N ARG A 103 -47.60 33.66 -24.13
CA ARG A 103 -48.52 32.53 -24.23
C ARG A 103 -48.15 31.66 -25.43
N LYS A 104 -47.61 30.48 -25.23
CA LYS A 104 -47.84 29.27 -26.04
C LYS A 104 -47.52 28.03 -25.19
N SER A 105 -48.53 27.17 -25.07
CA SER A 105 -48.47 25.89 -24.35
C SER A 105 -47.57 24.91 -25.08
N LEU A 106 -46.41 24.62 -24.51
CA LEU A 106 -45.63 23.42 -24.81
C LEU A 106 -45.54 22.54 -23.56
N SER A 107 -45.53 21.24 -23.76
CA SER A 107 -45.60 20.25 -22.69
C SER A 107 -44.44 20.44 -21.66
N LEU A 108 -44.81 20.54 -20.41
CA LEU A 108 -43.90 20.73 -19.26
C LEU A 108 -42.69 19.76 -19.22
N PHE A 109 -42.82 18.63 -19.88
CA PHE A 109 -41.77 17.58 -19.91
C PHE A 109 -40.62 17.91 -20.87
N GLN A 110 -40.91 18.58 -21.99
CA GLN A 110 -39.88 19.01 -22.93
C GLN A 110 -39.12 20.22 -22.40
N GLU A 111 -39.83 21.14 -21.71
CA GLU A 111 -39.22 22.31 -21.09
C GLU A 111 -38.31 21.98 -19.90
N GLY A 112 -38.65 20.95 -19.10
CA GLY A 112 -37.81 20.47 -17.99
C GLY A 112 -36.48 19.85 -18.44
N LYS A 113 -36.50 19.09 -19.53
CA LYS A 113 -35.27 18.51 -20.11
C LYS A 113 -34.38 19.54 -20.78
N ASP A 114 -34.99 20.44 -21.55
CA ASP A 114 -34.27 21.53 -22.18
C ASP A 114 -33.68 22.51 -21.15
N CYS A 115 -34.32 22.67 -19.99
CA CYS A 115 -33.80 23.45 -18.89
C CYS A 115 -32.56 22.82 -18.24
N LEU A 116 -32.56 21.51 -18.02
CA LEU A 116 -31.40 20.78 -17.44
C LEU A 116 -30.20 20.77 -18.39
N LEU A 117 -30.44 20.75 -19.72
CA LEU A 117 -29.37 20.73 -20.72
C LEU A 117 -28.89 22.14 -21.16
N ASN A 118 -29.70 23.19 -20.94
CA ASN A 118 -29.36 24.56 -21.32
C ASN A 118 -28.85 25.43 -20.14
N ASN A 119 -28.86 24.93 -18.92
CA ASN A 119 -28.32 25.66 -17.77
C ASN A 119 -26.79 25.53 -17.69
N GLU A 120 -26.09 26.46 -18.30
CA GLU A 120 -24.63 26.60 -18.21
C GLU A 120 -24.13 27.07 -16.85
N LYS A 121 -25.01 27.33 -15.87
CA LYS A 121 -24.61 27.81 -14.53
C LYS A 121 -25.55 27.25 -13.46
N LEU A 122 -25.11 26.22 -12.78
CA LEU A 122 -25.55 25.93 -11.42
C LEU A 122 -24.87 26.95 -10.50
N SER A 123 -25.64 27.64 -9.66
CA SER A 123 -25.36 28.72 -8.70
C SER A 123 -23.90 29.11 -8.41
N GLU A 124 -23.66 30.35 -8.05
CA GLU A 124 -22.37 30.93 -7.66
C GLU A 124 -21.57 29.99 -6.72
N GLY A 125 -20.59 29.25 -7.29
CA GLY A 125 -19.75 28.27 -6.60
C GLY A 125 -19.88 26.82 -7.11
N GLY A 126 -20.87 26.48 -7.96
CA GLY A 126 -21.08 25.15 -8.52
C GLY A 126 -20.22 24.93 -9.76
N GLU A 127 -19.26 24.01 -9.71
CA GLU A 127 -18.59 23.51 -10.90
C GLU A 127 -19.63 22.84 -11.82
N GLU A 128 -19.52 23.08 -13.12
CA GLU A 128 -20.38 22.43 -14.13
C GLU A 128 -20.14 20.91 -14.11
N LEU A 129 -21.12 20.12 -13.70
CA LEU A 129 -20.98 18.67 -13.54
C LEU A 129 -21.24 17.89 -14.84
N LEU A 130 -22.18 18.38 -15.67
CA LEU A 130 -22.55 17.70 -16.91
C LEU A 130 -21.40 17.72 -17.93
N GLY A 131 -21.07 16.54 -18.47
CA GLY A 131 -19.96 16.34 -19.38
C GLY A 131 -18.60 16.29 -18.71
N ARG A 132 -18.54 16.34 -17.39
CA ARG A 132 -17.30 16.19 -16.62
C ARG A 132 -17.05 14.72 -16.31
N TRP A 133 -15.81 14.30 -16.45
CA TRP A 133 -15.38 12.97 -16.14
C TRP A 133 -14.85 12.89 -14.71
N PHE A 134 -15.22 11.81 -14.00
CA PHE A 134 -14.82 11.56 -12.62
C PHE A 134 -14.08 10.23 -12.52
N TRP A 135 -13.01 10.25 -11.75
CA TRP A 135 -12.32 9.04 -11.32
C TRP A 135 -12.99 8.44 -10.08
N ILE A 136 -13.34 7.16 -10.15
CA ILE A 136 -14.13 6.52 -9.11
C ILE A 136 -13.20 5.96 -8.03
N GLN A 137 -13.34 6.48 -6.82
CA GLN A 137 -12.57 6.11 -5.65
C GLN A 137 -13.19 4.99 -4.80
N LYS A 138 -14.52 4.83 -4.86
CA LYS A 138 -15.31 3.83 -4.14
C LYS A 138 -16.47 3.39 -5.02
N LEU A 139 -16.71 2.08 -5.07
CA LEU A 139 -17.85 1.46 -5.73
C LEU A 139 -18.69 0.79 -4.64
N GLU A 140 -20.00 0.97 -4.68
CA GLU A 140 -20.96 0.27 -3.84
C GLU A 140 -21.99 -0.44 -4.71
N GLN A 141 -22.23 -1.72 -4.44
CA GLN A 141 -23.28 -2.49 -5.10
C GLN A 141 -24.57 -2.34 -4.31
N GLU A 142 -25.57 -1.72 -4.89
CA GLU A 142 -26.85 -1.40 -4.24
C GLU A 142 -27.56 -2.64 -3.68
N SER A 143 -27.66 -3.71 -4.47
CA SER A 143 -28.38 -4.93 -4.11
C SER A 143 -27.79 -5.69 -2.92
N THR A 144 -26.48 -5.58 -2.67
CA THR A 144 -25.78 -6.32 -1.62
C THR A 144 -25.16 -5.42 -0.54
N GLY A 145 -25.06 -4.13 -0.79
CA GLY A 145 -24.35 -3.17 0.05
C GLY A 145 -22.83 -3.44 0.15
N ARG A 146 -22.26 -4.23 -0.78
CA ARG A 146 -20.81 -4.51 -0.81
C ARG A 146 -20.07 -3.34 -1.40
N ASN A 147 -18.93 -3.01 -0.78
CA ASN A 147 -18.04 -1.96 -1.24
C ASN A 147 -16.81 -2.56 -1.93
N PHE A 148 -16.34 -1.85 -2.95
CA PHE A 148 -15.10 -2.17 -3.68
C PHE A 148 -14.28 -0.89 -3.81
N TYR A 149 -12.97 -1.05 -3.70
CA TYR A 149 -12.04 0.07 -3.68
C TYR A 149 -10.93 -0.17 -4.70
N PRO A 150 -10.92 0.52 -5.86
CA PRO A 150 -9.75 0.57 -6.72
C PRO A 150 -8.56 1.13 -5.95
N ASP A 151 -7.33 0.73 -6.27
CA ASP A 151 -6.15 1.32 -5.67
C ASP A 151 -5.84 2.67 -6.33
N LEU A 152 -6.04 3.75 -5.58
CA LEU A 152 -5.78 5.12 -6.04
C LEU A 152 -4.29 5.46 -5.89
N LEU A 153 -3.44 4.80 -6.70
CA LEU A 153 -1.98 4.93 -6.59
C LEU A 153 -1.43 6.14 -7.33
N TYR A 154 -2.21 6.70 -8.25
CA TYR A 154 -1.79 7.76 -9.15
C TYR A 154 -2.55 9.05 -8.85
N LYS A 155 -1.97 10.17 -9.21
CA LYS A 155 -2.68 11.44 -9.23
C LYS A 155 -3.16 11.66 -10.66
N LEU A 156 -4.45 11.54 -10.88
CA LEU A 156 -5.07 11.80 -12.18
C LEU A 156 -5.62 13.22 -12.24
N ASP A 157 -5.63 13.79 -13.44
CA ASP A 157 -6.25 15.10 -13.70
C ASP A 157 -7.76 14.98 -13.91
N PHE A 158 -8.41 14.15 -13.06
CA PHE A 158 -9.85 14.00 -13.00
C PHE A 158 -10.32 14.20 -11.56
N PRO A 159 -11.45 14.90 -11.34
CA PRO A 159 -12.07 14.94 -10.03
C PRO A 159 -12.50 13.53 -9.61
N GLU A 160 -12.56 13.30 -8.30
CA GLU A 160 -12.90 11.99 -7.75
C GLU A 160 -14.36 11.94 -7.31
N ALA A 161 -14.98 10.76 -7.46
CA ALA A 161 -16.35 10.50 -7.03
C ALA A 161 -16.50 9.11 -6.40
N SER A 162 -17.54 8.94 -5.59
CA SER A 162 -18.07 7.62 -5.20
C SER A 162 -19.17 7.19 -6.16
N LEU A 163 -19.32 5.89 -6.39
CA LEU A 163 -20.27 5.34 -7.35
C LEU A 163 -21.13 4.25 -6.72
N LEU A 164 -22.43 4.39 -6.85
CA LEU A 164 -23.41 3.35 -6.53
C LEU A 164 -23.78 2.62 -7.82
N THR A 165 -23.63 1.30 -7.84
CA THR A 165 -24.03 0.47 -8.98
C THR A 165 -25.32 -0.27 -8.65
N GLY A 166 -26.38 0.00 -9.42
CA GLY A 166 -27.70 -0.62 -9.27
C GLY A 166 -28.07 -1.53 -10.42
N ASP A 167 -29.26 -2.15 -10.32
CA ASP A 167 -29.82 -3.07 -11.32
C ASP A 167 -30.91 -2.42 -12.18
N ARG A 168 -31.24 -1.15 -11.91
CA ARG A 168 -32.33 -0.42 -12.56
C ARG A 168 -31.87 0.97 -12.93
N ILE A 169 -32.55 1.56 -13.90
CA ILE A 169 -32.47 3.01 -14.15
C ILE A 169 -32.89 3.70 -12.84
N LEU A 170 -32.11 4.68 -12.39
CA LEU A 170 -32.33 5.38 -11.12
C LEU A 170 -33.74 6.03 -11.15
N GLU A 171 -34.69 5.39 -10.47
CA GLU A 171 -35.94 6.04 -10.11
C GLU A 171 -35.68 6.81 -8.82
N PHE A 172 -36.11 8.09 -8.81
CA PHE A 172 -35.90 8.96 -7.66
C PHE A 172 -36.69 8.45 -6.46
N HIS A 173 -36.17 7.49 -5.74
CA HIS A 173 -36.59 7.20 -4.37
C HIS A 173 -35.61 7.93 -3.44
N ALA A 174 -36.18 8.82 -2.61
CA ALA A 174 -35.45 9.36 -1.48
C ALA A 174 -34.73 8.21 -0.79
N HIS A 175 -33.43 8.12 -0.96
CA HIS A 175 -32.61 7.13 -0.27
C HIS A 175 -32.91 7.35 1.22
N LYS A 176 -33.64 6.44 1.85
CA LYS A 176 -33.75 6.40 3.30
C LYS A 176 -32.33 6.10 3.77
N GLY A 177 -31.61 7.18 4.08
CA GLY A 177 -30.22 7.15 4.39
C GLY A 177 -29.85 6.00 5.32
N GLY A 178 -29.00 5.14 4.87
CA GLY A 178 -28.07 4.50 5.77
C GLY A 178 -27.34 5.64 6.48
N SER A 179 -27.47 5.67 7.79
CA SER A 179 -26.91 6.66 8.67
C SER A 179 -25.43 6.88 8.32
N GLY A 180 -25.07 8.03 7.77
CA GLY A 180 -23.69 8.46 7.70
C GLY A 180 -23.17 9.08 6.39
N ALA A 181 -23.83 8.92 5.26
CA ALA A 181 -23.28 9.34 3.96
C ALA A 181 -23.31 10.86 3.67
N GLY A 182 -23.87 11.68 4.56
CA GLY A 182 -24.22 13.06 4.23
C GLY A 182 -23.26 14.15 4.67
N VAL A 183 -22.17 13.89 5.40
CA VAL A 183 -21.51 14.98 6.13
C VAL A 183 -20.01 15.16 5.89
N TYR A 184 -19.32 14.23 5.20
CA TYR A 184 -17.83 14.30 5.13
C TYR A 184 -17.19 14.08 3.75
N THR A 185 -17.94 14.00 2.66
CA THR A 185 -17.31 13.84 1.33
C THR A 185 -17.63 15.05 0.46
N ASP A 186 -16.60 15.84 0.14
CA ASP A 186 -16.66 16.88 -0.90
C ASP A 186 -16.79 16.29 -2.31
N SER A 187 -16.92 14.96 -2.44
CA SER A 187 -16.99 14.24 -3.70
C SER A 187 -18.44 13.84 -4.01
N PRO A 188 -18.92 14.02 -5.25
CA PRO A 188 -20.27 13.65 -5.64
C PRO A 188 -20.50 12.14 -5.57
N LEU A 189 -21.74 11.73 -5.32
CA LEU A 189 -22.18 10.34 -5.45
C LEU A 189 -22.79 10.16 -6.84
N LEU A 190 -22.23 9.26 -7.62
CA LEU A 190 -22.70 8.91 -8.96
C LEU A 190 -23.45 7.58 -8.95
N TYR A 191 -24.19 7.30 -10.02
CA TYR A 191 -24.93 6.06 -10.20
C TYR A 191 -24.70 5.48 -11.59
N ASP A 192 -24.41 4.18 -11.67
CA ASP A 192 -24.36 3.41 -12.90
C ASP A 192 -24.97 2.01 -12.74
N MET A 193 -24.86 1.17 -13.77
CA MET A 193 -25.44 -0.17 -13.76
C MET A 193 -24.40 -1.30 -13.94
N GLU A 194 -23.11 -1.00 -14.03
CA GLU A 194 -22.08 -1.98 -14.45
C GLU A 194 -20.85 -2.06 -13.55
N SER A 195 -20.37 -0.96 -13.00
CA SER A 195 -19.03 -0.85 -12.41
C SER A 195 -18.69 -1.86 -11.33
N ALA A 196 -19.60 -2.13 -10.41
CA ALA A 196 -19.36 -3.11 -9.35
C ALA A 196 -19.15 -4.51 -9.92
N ALA A 197 -19.88 -4.87 -10.95
CA ALA A 197 -19.77 -6.16 -11.63
C ALA A 197 -18.47 -6.27 -12.44
N VAL A 198 -18.06 -5.18 -13.11
CA VAL A 198 -16.75 -5.08 -13.79
C VAL A 198 -15.63 -5.32 -12.79
N PHE A 199 -15.66 -4.62 -11.64
CA PHE A 199 -14.64 -4.78 -10.60
C PHE A 199 -14.58 -6.22 -10.08
N GLN A 200 -15.73 -6.82 -9.75
CA GLN A 200 -15.79 -8.19 -9.23
C GLN A 200 -15.23 -9.20 -10.23
N ALA A 201 -15.62 -9.11 -11.50
CA ALA A 201 -15.17 -10.01 -12.55
C ALA A 201 -13.66 -9.85 -12.80
N ALA A 202 -13.17 -8.63 -12.92
CA ALA A 202 -11.76 -8.35 -13.17
C ALA A 202 -10.84 -8.82 -12.06
N ASN A 203 -11.27 -8.76 -10.80
CA ASN A 203 -10.47 -9.16 -9.64
C ASN A 203 -10.12 -10.66 -9.58
N TYR A 204 -10.72 -11.48 -10.45
CA TYR A 204 -10.28 -12.87 -10.67
C TYR A 204 -9.03 -12.98 -11.55
N TYR A 205 -8.73 -11.96 -12.35
CA TYR A 205 -7.66 -11.98 -13.37
C TYR A 205 -6.55 -10.99 -13.05
N LEU A 206 -6.89 -9.76 -12.73
CA LEU A 206 -5.98 -8.62 -12.56
C LEU A 206 -5.94 -8.17 -11.09
N ALA A 207 -5.02 -7.29 -10.76
CA ALA A 207 -4.85 -6.71 -9.44
C ALA A 207 -5.62 -5.39 -9.29
N PRO A 208 -6.09 -5.01 -8.08
CA PRO A 208 -6.85 -3.78 -7.87
C PRO A 208 -6.12 -2.48 -8.24
N GLU A 209 -4.79 -2.49 -8.24
CA GLU A 209 -3.96 -1.38 -8.69
C GLU A 209 -4.00 -1.15 -10.20
N ASP A 210 -4.52 -2.10 -10.96
CA ASP A 210 -4.61 -2.06 -12.41
C ASP A 210 -6.03 -1.72 -12.91
N PHE A 211 -6.94 -1.31 -11.99
CA PHE A 211 -8.31 -0.96 -12.31
C PHE A 211 -8.54 0.53 -12.28
N PHE A 212 -9.04 1.05 -13.39
CA PHE A 212 -9.42 2.45 -13.52
C PHE A 212 -10.89 2.54 -13.94
N PHE A 213 -11.67 3.34 -13.24
CA PHE A 213 -13.08 3.59 -13.52
C PHE A 213 -13.26 5.08 -13.73
N LEU A 214 -13.62 5.46 -14.94
CA LEU A 214 -13.97 6.83 -15.31
C LEU A 214 -15.43 6.90 -15.72
N ARG A 215 -16.17 7.86 -15.17
CA ARG A 215 -17.59 8.09 -15.47
C ARG A 215 -17.83 9.53 -15.85
N CYS A 216 -18.45 9.73 -17.00
CA CYS A 216 -18.95 11.02 -17.47
C CYS A 216 -20.34 11.26 -16.88
N VAL A 217 -20.56 12.39 -16.27
CA VAL A 217 -21.88 12.78 -15.78
C VAL A 217 -22.74 13.24 -16.97
N THR A 218 -23.84 12.55 -17.21
CA THR A 218 -24.72 12.80 -18.33
C THR A 218 -26.08 13.29 -17.93
N ASP A 219 -26.50 13.00 -16.69
CA ASP A 219 -27.82 13.39 -16.18
C ASP A 219 -27.84 13.42 -14.64
N PHE A 220 -28.93 13.91 -14.08
CA PHE A 220 -29.18 14.01 -12.63
C PHE A 220 -30.21 12.99 -12.12
N GLY A 221 -30.39 11.87 -12.83
CA GLY A 221 -31.41 10.87 -12.53
C GLY A 221 -32.81 11.29 -13.00
N ILE A 222 -33.74 10.34 -13.07
CA ILE A 222 -35.09 10.58 -13.56
C ILE A 222 -36.03 10.92 -12.41
N ALA A 223 -36.91 11.90 -12.65
CA ALA A 223 -37.87 12.43 -11.72
C ALA A 223 -38.95 11.42 -11.23
N SER A 224 -39.62 11.81 -10.15
CA SER A 224 -40.45 11.04 -9.23
C SER A 224 -41.64 10.27 -9.80
N VAL A 225 -42.11 9.27 -9.03
CA VAL A 225 -43.32 8.45 -9.26
C VAL A 225 -44.59 9.28 -9.47
N GLU A 226 -44.70 10.48 -8.87
CA GLU A 226 -45.85 11.37 -9.02
C GLU A 226 -46.00 11.91 -10.45
N GLU A 227 -44.92 12.11 -11.18
CA GLU A 227 -44.95 12.52 -12.58
C GLU A 227 -45.32 11.35 -13.48
N LYS A 228 -44.96 10.08 -13.15
CA LYS A 228 -45.44 8.90 -13.87
C LYS A 228 -46.95 8.69 -13.70
N GLU A 229 -47.52 8.94 -12.52
CA GLU A 229 -48.99 8.86 -12.30
C GLU A 229 -49.78 9.90 -13.05
N GLN A 230 -49.25 11.12 -13.20
CA GLN A 230 -49.88 12.14 -14.05
C GLN A 230 -49.83 11.77 -15.53
N PHE A 231 -48.76 11.11 -15.99
CA PHE A 231 -48.65 10.63 -17.37
C PHE A 231 -49.53 9.41 -17.64
N SER A 232 -49.71 8.49 -16.70
CA SER A 232 -50.58 7.33 -16.86
C SER A 232 -52.07 7.69 -16.86
N LYS A 233 -52.45 8.80 -16.25
CA LYS A 233 -53.83 9.32 -16.22
C LYS A 233 -54.22 10.09 -17.48
N SER A 234 -53.28 10.46 -18.35
CA SER A 234 -53.54 11.16 -19.60
C SER A 234 -53.90 10.25 -20.80
N GLY A 235 -54.17 8.99 -20.57
CA GLY A 235 -54.85 8.03 -21.44
C GLY A 235 -54.34 7.90 -22.88
N ASN A 236 -53.95 6.71 -23.26
CA ASN A 236 -53.71 6.19 -24.60
C ASN A 236 -52.26 6.22 -25.14
N GLN A 237 -51.57 5.21 -24.89
CA GLN A 237 -50.76 4.29 -25.69
C GLN A 237 -49.60 3.72 -24.82
N PRO A 238 -49.17 2.49 -25.03
CA PRO A 238 -48.03 1.93 -24.29
C PRO A 238 -46.78 2.73 -24.64
N PHE A 239 -46.00 3.01 -23.61
CA PHE A 239 -44.72 3.74 -23.69
C PHE A 239 -43.76 2.97 -24.59
N ASP A 240 -43.52 3.46 -25.78
CA ASP A 240 -42.52 2.90 -26.70
C ASP A 240 -41.15 3.53 -26.38
N GLU A 241 -40.35 2.82 -25.57
CA GLU A 241 -38.98 3.23 -25.17
C GLU A 241 -38.07 3.53 -26.36
N THR A 242 -38.36 2.99 -27.54
CA THR A 242 -37.52 3.14 -28.74
C THR A 242 -37.71 4.49 -29.45
N LYS A 243 -38.78 5.22 -29.18
CA LYS A 243 -39.08 6.53 -29.84
C LYS A 243 -38.58 7.75 -29.07
N PHE A 244 -38.11 7.61 -27.85
CA PHE A 244 -37.73 8.75 -27.00
C PHE A 244 -36.28 9.23 -27.17
N VAL A 245 -35.45 8.56 -27.97
CA VAL A 245 -34.12 9.06 -28.33
C VAL A 245 -34.26 9.91 -29.59
N SER A 246 -34.57 11.20 -29.43
CA SER A 246 -34.49 12.14 -30.56
C SER A 246 -33.02 12.20 -31.06
N MET A 247 -32.81 12.44 -32.35
CA MET A 247 -31.48 12.67 -32.93
C MET A 247 -30.69 13.75 -32.18
N ASP A 248 -31.39 14.72 -31.63
CA ASP A 248 -30.83 15.80 -30.79
C ASP A 248 -30.21 15.30 -29.46
N TRP A 249 -30.82 14.31 -28.81
CA TRP A 249 -30.26 13.72 -27.59
C TRP A 249 -28.93 12.99 -27.82
N LYS A 250 -28.83 12.23 -28.91
CA LYS A 250 -27.59 11.50 -29.27
C LYS A 250 -26.43 12.45 -29.53
N GLU A 251 -26.69 13.55 -30.23
CA GLU A 251 -25.70 14.57 -30.53
C GLU A 251 -25.25 15.30 -29.25
N LYS A 252 -26.19 15.67 -28.39
CA LYS A 252 -25.90 16.29 -27.09
C LYS A 252 -25.07 15.35 -26.18
N MET A 253 -25.40 14.06 -26.13
CA MET A 253 -24.66 13.07 -25.39
C MET A 253 -23.22 12.94 -25.91
N GLN A 254 -23.04 12.89 -27.22
CA GLN A 254 -21.71 12.84 -27.84
C GLN A 254 -20.89 14.08 -27.50
N ASN A 255 -21.49 15.26 -27.55
CA ASN A 255 -20.81 16.51 -27.18
C ASN A 255 -20.37 16.53 -25.71
N LEU A 256 -21.17 15.97 -24.79
CA LEU A 256 -20.78 15.84 -23.37
C LEU A 256 -19.59 14.90 -23.21
N LEU A 257 -19.60 13.76 -23.87
CA LEU A 257 -18.54 12.76 -23.79
C LEU A 257 -17.20 13.26 -24.36
N GLN A 258 -17.26 14.15 -25.35
CA GLN A 258 -16.09 14.71 -26.03
C GLN A 258 -15.46 15.90 -25.30
N ARG A 259 -16.10 16.48 -24.30
CA ARG A 259 -15.60 17.70 -23.61
C ARG A 259 -14.17 17.55 -23.04
N GLU A 260 -13.82 16.38 -22.53
CA GLU A 260 -12.49 16.09 -21.97
C GLU A 260 -11.77 14.97 -22.73
N GLU A 261 -12.05 14.82 -24.03
CA GLU A 261 -11.52 13.75 -24.90
C GLU A 261 -9.99 13.72 -24.91
N GLU A 262 -9.35 14.87 -25.05
CA GLU A 262 -7.88 14.97 -25.06
C GLU A 262 -7.24 14.43 -23.77
N LYS A 263 -7.87 14.69 -22.62
CA LYS A 263 -7.40 14.14 -21.34
C LYS A 263 -7.53 12.62 -21.28
N ILE A 264 -8.63 12.08 -21.79
CA ILE A 264 -8.86 10.62 -21.81
C ILE A 264 -7.88 9.94 -22.74
N LEU A 265 -7.65 10.50 -23.94
CA LEU A 265 -6.69 9.99 -24.91
C LEU A 265 -5.25 10.01 -24.35
N SER A 266 -4.87 11.13 -23.70
CA SER A 266 -3.58 11.24 -23.00
C SER A 266 -3.45 10.18 -21.92
N PHE A 267 -4.48 9.99 -21.10
CA PHE A 267 -4.49 8.98 -20.04
C PHE A 267 -4.39 7.55 -20.59
N ILE A 268 -5.12 7.22 -21.67
CA ILE A 268 -4.98 5.91 -22.34
C ILE A 268 -3.56 5.71 -22.84
N GLY A 269 -2.94 6.75 -23.40
CA GLY A 269 -1.52 6.73 -23.80
C GLY A 269 -0.59 6.38 -22.63
N GLU A 270 -0.77 7.04 -21.49
CA GLU A 270 -0.01 6.72 -20.28
C GLU A 270 -0.20 5.28 -19.80
N LEU A 271 -1.43 4.76 -19.85
CA LEU A 271 -1.72 3.37 -19.47
C LEU A 271 -1.04 2.37 -20.42
N ARG A 272 -0.96 2.68 -21.72
CA ARG A 272 -0.24 1.85 -22.70
C ARG A 272 1.25 1.77 -22.39
N GLU A 273 1.90 2.92 -22.18
CA GLU A 273 3.34 2.94 -21.84
C GLU A 273 3.61 2.14 -20.55
N ARG A 274 2.80 2.31 -19.52
CA ARG A 274 2.93 1.53 -18.28
C ARG A 274 2.77 0.02 -18.49
N SER A 275 1.80 -0.38 -19.33
CA SER A 275 1.60 -1.79 -19.64
C SER A 275 2.78 -2.35 -20.41
N LYS A 276 3.40 -1.56 -21.31
CA LYS A 276 4.57 -1.93 -22.07
C LYS A 276 5.80 -2.12 -21.18
N GLU A 277 6.09 -1.14 -20.30
CA GLU A 277 7.21 -1.23 -19.35
C GLU A 277 7.13 -2.51 -18.49
N ARG A 278 5.93 -2.84 -18.01
CA ARG A 278 5.72 -4.06 -17.21
C ARG A 278 5.93 -5.35 -17.99
N ARG A 279 5.64 -5.37 -19.29
CA ARG A 279 5.92 -6.53 -20.14
C ARG A 279 7.40 -6.69 -20.41
N GLU A 280 8.13 -5.59 -20.63
CA GLU A 280 9.58 -5.64 -20.77
C GLU A 280 10.25 -6.21 -19.51
N GLU A 281 9.70 -5.90 -18.30
CA GLU A 281 10.15 -6.52 -17.06
C GLU A 281 9.84 -8.03 -17.02
N GLU A 282 8.66 -8.44 -17.48
CA GLU A 282 8.29 -9.87 -17.59
C GLU A 282 9.18 -10.63 -18.57
N GLU A 283 9.49 -10.06 -19.74
CA GLU A 283 10.37 -10.66 -20.74
C GLU A 283 11.82 -10.83 -20.20
N LYS A 284 12.33 -9.86 -19.44
CA LYS A 284 13.62 -10.00 -18.75
C LYS A 284 13.60 -11.13 -17.73
N GLU A 285 12.51 -11.25 -16.98
CA GLU A 285 12.32 -12.34 -16.03
C GLU A 285 12.23 -13.70 -16.72
N GLU A 286 11.49 -13.80 -17.83
CA GLU A 286 11.45 -15.03 -18.64
C GLU A 286 12.83 -15.40 -19.20
N GLY A 287 13.62 -14.41 -19.62
CA GLY A 287 15.01 -14.60 -20.05
C GLY A 287 15.88 -15.18 -18.94
N PHE A 288 15.79 -14.61 -17.74
CA PHE A 288 16.49 -15.12 -16.55
C PHE A 288 16.06 -16.55 -16.21
N GLN A 289 14.76 -16.87 -16.25
CA GLN A 289 14.26 -18.22 -15.97
C GLN A 289 14.77 -19.27 -16.97
N LYS A 290 14.89 -18.92 -18.26
CA LYS A 290 15.49 -19.80 -19.28
C LYS A 290 16.97 -20.08 -19.00
N GLN A 291 17.74 -19.05 -18.61
CA GLN A 291 19.14 -19.21 -18.22
C GLN A 291 19.28 -20.09 -16.97
N LEU A 292 18.44 -19.84 -15.96
CA LEU A 292 18.39 -20.63 -14.73
C LEU A 292 18.09 -22.10 -15.03
N GLN A 293 17.13 -22.38 -15.89
CA GLN A 293 16.76 -23.75 -16.28
C GLN A 293 17.94 -24.46 -16.95
N CYS A 294 18.58 -23.83 -17.92
CA CYS A 294 19.75 -24.40 -18.60
C CYS A 294 20.88 -24.73 -17.61
N LEU A 295 21.18 -23.80 -16.70
CA LEU A 295 22.22 -24.01 -15.69
C LEU A 295 21.81 -25.08 -14.66
N SER A 296 20.53 -25.13 -14.28
CA SER A 296 19.99 -26.14 -13.38
C SER A 296 20.09 -27.56 -13.96
N GLU A 297 19.83 -27.73 -15.24
CA GLU A 297 19.98 -28.99 -15.97
C GLU A 297 21.44 -29.43 -15.99
N ASN A 298 22.37 -28.53 -16.35
CA ASN A 298 23.82 -28.80 -16.41
C ASN A 298 24.39 -29.18 -15.02
N LEU A 299 23.83 -28.62 -13.94
CA LEU A 299 24.23 -28.89 -12.56
C LEU A 299 23.46 -30.07 -11.94
N HIS A 300 22.62 -30.76 -12.68
CA HIS A 300 21.76 -31.84 -12.19
C HIS A 300 20.97 -31.45 -10.92
N CYS A 301 20.44 -30.23 -10.91
CA CYS A 301 19.73 -29.70 -9.74
C CYS A 301 18.41 -30.45 -9.49
N SER A 302 18.13 -30.74 -8.23
CA SER A 302 16.77 -31.03 -7.81
C SER A 302 15.98 -29.73 -7.70
N PHE A 303 14.66 -29.81 -7.61
CA PHE A 303 13.80 -28.64 -7.40
C PHE A 303 14.29 -27.71 -6.26
N VAL A 304 14.70 -28.28 -5.13
CA VAL A 304 15.26 -27.51 -4.00
C VAL A 304 16.58 -26.83 -4.37
N MET A 305 17.48 -27.55 -5.07
CA MET A 305 18.76 -26.99 -5.52
C MET A 305 18.56 -25.90 -6.58
N GLU A 306 17.59 -26.03 -7.47
CA GLU A 306 17.23 -25.01 -8.45
C GLU A 306 16.76 -23.73 -7.77
N LYS A 307 15.92 -23.82 -6.74
CA LYS A 307 15.52 -22.66 -5.94
C LYS A 307 16.68 -22.01 -5.19
N GLN A 308 17.65 -22.80 -4.72
CA GLN A 308 18.87 -22.28 -4.13
C GLN A 308 19.75 -21.58 -5.17
N LEU A 309 19.90 -22.16 -6.34
CA LEU A 309 20.64 -21.58 -7.47
C LEU A 309 19.99 -20.26 -7.92
N GLU A 310 18.66 -20.23 -8.07
CA GLU A 310 17.92 -19.03 -8.41
C GLU A 310 18.25 -17.87 -7.44
N LYS A 311 18.17 -18.12 -6.13
CA LYS A 311 18.52 -17.11 -5.12
C LYS A 311 19.97 -16.66 -5.20
N LEU A 312 20.89 -17.60 -5.38
CA LEU A 312 22.32 -17.29 -5.51
C LEU A 312 22.61 -16.39 -6.71
N LEU A 313 22.02 -16.69 -7.87
CA LEU A 313 22.22 -15.89 -9.10
C LEU A 313 21.60 -14.50 -8.96
N ARG A 314 20.39 -14.40 -8.40
CA ARG A 314 19.76 -13.10 -8.13
C ARG A 314 20.58 -12.27 -7.14
N TYR A 315 21.04 -12.89 -6.05
CA TYR A 315 21.88 -12.20 -5.08
C TYR A 315 23.23 -11.77 -5.70
N ALA A 316 23.86 -12.63 -6.48
CA ALA A 316 25.09 -12.29 -7.21
C ALA A 316 24.89 -11.06 -8.10
N GLY A 317 23.83 -11.03 -8.91
CA GLY A 317 23.52 -9.87 -9.75
C GLY A 317 23.30 -8.58 -8.94
N LEU A 318 22.65 -8.67 -7.76
CA LEU A 318 22.45 -7.53 -6.85
C LEU A 318 23.77 -7.06 -6.20
N GLN A 319 24.77 -7.94 -6.10
CA GLN A 319 26.13 -7.59 -5.65
C GLN A 319 27.05 -7.12 -6.78
N GLY A 320 26.51 -6.94 -8.00
CA GLY A 320 27.27 -6.51 -9.17
C GLY A 320 28.14 -7.60 -9.78
N ILE A 321 27.85 -8.86 -9.48
CA ILE A 321 28.52 -10.02 -10.07
C ILE A 321 27.76 -10.38 -11.36
N PHE A 322 28.39 -10.20 -12.49
CA PHE A 322 27.77 -10.46 -13.78
C PHE A 322 27.65 -11.95 -14.11
N PRO A 323 26.67 -12.36 -14.93
CA PRO A 323 26.50 -13.76 -15.32
C PRO A 323 27.75 -14.41 -15.91
N GLU A 324 28.56 -13.63 -16.66
CA GLU A 324 29.82 -14.07 -17.27
C GLU A 324 30.85 -14.43 -16.20
N GLU A 325 30.91 -13.69 -15.08
CA GLU A 325 31.81 -13.99 -13.96
C GLU A 325 31.40 -15.28 -13.25
N VAL A 326 30.07 -15.47 -13.06
CA VAL A 326 29.55 -16.74 -12.50
C VAL A 326 29.90 -17.90 -13.41
N GLN A 327 29.71 -17.75 -14.72
CA GLN A 327 30.04 -18.77 -15.70
C GLN A 327 31.53 -19.03 -15.74
N GLY A 328 32.38 -18.00 -15.68
CA GLY A 328 33.83 -18.10 -15.58
C GLY A 328 34.25 -18.92 -14.36
N PHE A 329 33.74 -18.56 -13.16
CA PHE A 329 33.98 -19.32 -11.94
C PHE A 329 33.59 -20.79 -12.07
N LEU A 330 32.45 -21.09 -12.66
CA LEU A 330 31.97 -22.45 -12.83
C LEU A 330 32.84 -23.23 -13.83
N GLN A 331 33.26 -22.61 -14.90
CA GLN A 331 34.15 -23.24 -15.93
C GLN A 331 35.55 -23.49 -15.36
N GLU A 332 36.15 -22.53 -14.66
CA GLU A 332 37.47 -22.66 -14.06
C GLU A 332 37.57 -23.77 -13.01
N ASN A 333 36.50 -23.92 -12.18
CA ASN A 333 36.54 -24.84 -11.03
C ASN A 333 35.89 -26.20 -11.32
N PHE A 334 35.00 -26.28 -12.32
CA PHE A 334 34.19 -27.47 -12.60
C PHE A 334 34.00 -27.76 -14.08
N GLY A 335 34.73 -27.09 -14.99
CA GLY A 335 34.69 -27.32 -16.42
C GLY A 335 35.37 -28.61 -16.83
N GLY A 336 34.81 -29.33 -17.81
CA GLY A 336 35.41 -30.45 -18.47
C GLY A 336 36.39 -30.04 -19.61
N GLU A 337 37.08 -31.00 -20.21
CA GLU A 337 38.03 -30.77 -21.34
C GLU A 337 37.36 -30.08 -22.53
N ASP A 338 36.04 -30.22 -22.69
CA ASP A 338 35.25 -29.63 -23.78
C ASP A 338 34.72 -28.20 -23.45
N GLY A 339 35.17 -27.59 -22.34
CA GLY A 339 34.77 -26.24 -21.93
C GLY A 339 33.35 -26.13 -21.36
N GLY A 340 32.60 -27.22 -21.28
CA GLY A 340 31.28 -27.27 -20.62
C GLY A 340 31.41 -27.75 -19.18
N ILE A 341 30.38 -27.46 -18.36
CA ILE A 341 30.29 -28.02 -17.00
C ILE A 341 29.85 -29.47 -17.14
N SER A 342 30.73 -30.39 -16.80
CA SER A 342 30.46 -31.85 -16.87
C SER A 342 30.39 -32.43 -15.47
N LEU A 343 29.18 -32.58 -14.95
CA LEU A 343 28.91 -33.21 -13.65
C LEU A 343 28.35 -34.61 -13.85
N THR A 344 28.69 -35.50 -12.96
CA THR A 344 28.29 -36.91 -13.05
C THR A 344 26.98 -37.20 -12.33
N ASP A 345 26.66 -36.42 -11.34
CA ASP A 345 25.46 -36.67 -10.53
C ASP A 345 25.04 -35.45 -9.67
N LYS A 346 23.90 -35.62 -9.00
CA LYS A 346 23.33 -34.64 -8.06
C LYS A 346 24.25 -34.27 -6.89
N ARG A 347 25.16 -35.16 -6.45
CA ARG A 347 26.08 -34.87 -5.34
C ARG A 347 27.15 -33.89 -5.77
N ALA A 348 27.63 -34.06 -7.00
CA ALA A 348 28.55 -33.11 -7.61
C ALA A 348 27.89 -31.74 -7.75
N GLY A 349 26.64 -31.66 -8.26
CA GLY A 349 25.87 -30.38 -8.32
C GLY A 349 25.73 -29.70 -6.96
N LYS A 350 25.47 -30.46 -5.88
CA LYS A 350 25.39 -29.89 -4.52
C LYS A 350 26.73 -29.28 -4.06
N LYS A 351 27.87 -29.91 -4.41
CA LYS A 351 29.20 -29.35 -4.09
C LYS A 351 29.44 -28.05 -4.87
N VAL A 352 29.06 -28.01 -6.16
CA VAL A 352 29.18 -26.79 -6.97
C VAL A 352 28.39 -25.66 -6.38
N LEU A 353 27.12 -25.89 -5.97
CA LEU A 353 26.30 -24.87 -5.32
C LEU A 353 26.92 -24.36 -4.00
N SER A 354 27.51 -25.25 -3.21
CA SER A 354 28.20 -24.86 -1.98
C SER A 354 29.42 -23.98 -2.26
N SER A 355 30.24 -24.34 -3.25
CA SER A 355 31.42 -23.56 -3.65
C SER A 355 31.02 -22.23 -4.29
N LEU A 356 29.97 -22.20 -5.09
CA LEU A 356 29.41 -20.97 -5.67
C LEU A 356 28.91 -20.03 -4.56
N LYS A 357 28.18 -20.57 -3.57
CA LYS A 357 27.73 -19.79 -2.39
C LYS A 357 28.91 -19.16 -1.67
N GLN A 358 29.96 -19.94 -1.36
CA GLN A 358 31.15 -19.42 -0.70
C GLN A 358 31.85 -18.35 -1.52
N TRP A 359 31.99 -18.55 -2.82
CA TRP A 359 32.63 -17.59 -3.73
C TRP A 359 31.83 -16.27 -3.81
N ILE A 360 30.49 -16.32 -3.90
CA ILE A 360 29.63 -15.13 -3.93
C ILE A 360 29.69 -14.36 -2.60
N LEU A 361 29.79 -15.07 -1.48
CA LEU A 361 29.85 -14.46 -0.15
C LEU A 361 31.25 -14.02 0.28
N SER A 362 32.31 -14.37 -0.50
CA SER A 362 33.68 -13.99 -0.17
C SER A 362 33.88 -12.47 -0.26
N PRO A 363 34.63 -11.84 0.68
CA PRO A 363 35.00 -10.43 0.60
C PRO A 363 35.77 -10.15 -0.71
N ARG A 364 35.30 -9.21 -1.50
CA ARG A 364 35.98 -8.78 -2.72
C ARG A 364 36.65 -7.43 -2.49
N GLU A 365 37.98 -7.41 -2.49
CA GLU A 365 38.76 -6.19 -2.26
C GLU A 365 38.64 -5.13 -3.37
N ASN A 366 38.12 -5.49 -4.56
CA ASN A 366 38.13 -4.63 -5.75
C ASN A 366 36.76 -4.06 -6.19
N ALA A 367 35.65 -4.39 -5.51
CA ALA A 367 34.33 -3.90 -5.93
C ALA A 367 34.12 -2.37 -5.79
N VAL A 368 35.05 -1.67 -5.12
CA VAL A 368 34.93 -0.22 -4.87
C VAL A 368 35.79 0.64 -5.83
N LYS A 369 36.80 0.06 -6.51
CA LYS A 369 37.68 0.85 -7.40
C LYS A 369 37.11 1.05 -8.81
N ASP A 370 36.28 0.14 -9.30
CA ASP A 370 35.73 0.23 -10.65
C ASP A 370 34.42 1.02 -10.74
N ILE A 371 33.76 1.29 -9.61
CA ILE A 371 32.52 2.11 -9.57
C ILE A 371 32.82 3.61 -9.73
N ALA A 372 34.06 4.05 -9.43
CA ALA A 372 34.45 5.46 -9.63
C ALA A 372 34.86 5.81 -11.10
N GLY A 373 35.02 4.81 -11.96
CA GLY A 373 35.47 4.98 -13.36
C GLY A 373 34.46 4.57 -14.43
N LEU A 374 33.46 3.79 -14.07
CA LEU A 374 32.34 3.44 -14.95
C LEU A 374 31.11 4.20 -14.44
N GLY A 375 30.60 5.11 -15.25
CA GLY A 375 29.32 5.77 -14.99
C GLY A 375 28.29 4.75 -14.54
N ASN A 376 27.45 5.11 -13.56
CA ASN A 376 26.45 4.28 -12.89
C ASN A 376 25.90 3.17 -13.82
N PRO A 377 25.91 1.89 -13.39
CA PRO A 377 25.34 0.83 -14.20
C PRO A 377 23.88 1.17 -14.52
N PRO A 378 23.43 0.94 -15.77
CA PRO A 378 22.13 1.42 -16.28
C PRO A 378 20.89 0.97 -15.49
N GLY A 379 21.03 0.14 -14.45
CA GLY A 379 19.96 -0.28 -13.54
C GLY A 379 19.80 0.56 -12.29
N ARG A 380 20.87 1.15 -11.72
CA ARG A 380 20.77 1.97 -10.49
C ARG A 380 20.25 3.38 -10.77
N GLU A 381 20.66 3.98 -11.88
CA GLU A 381 20.11 5.28 -12.31
C GLU A 381 18.64 5.18 -12.76
N LYS A 382 18.22 4.06 -13.37
CA LYS A 382 16.81 3.88 -13.75
C LYS A 382 15.92 3.67 -12.53
N VAL A 383 16.32 2.83 -11.57
CA VAL A 383 15.54 2.67 -10.32
C VAL A 383 15.51 3.96 -9.49
N ALA A 384 16.57 4.76 -9.52
CA ALA A 384 16.57 6.09 -8.89
C ALA A 384 15.90 7.18 -9.77
N LYS A 385 15.98 7.10 -11.12
CA LYS A 385 15.36 8.09 -12.03
C LYS A 385 13.90 7.78 -12.34
N ASP A 386 13.46 6.51 -12.35
CA ASP A 386 12.04 6.16 -12.46
C ASP A 386 11.27 6.49 -11.17
N VAL A 387 11.98 6.70 -10.04
CA VAL A 387 11.47 7.39 -8.85
C VAL A 387 11.43 8.92 -9.03
N HIS A 388 12.25 9.50 -9.95
CA HIS A 388 12.36 10.96 -10.15
C HIS A 388 11.60 11.52 -11.37
N SER A 389 11.05 10.70 -12.26
CA SER A 389 10.31 11.18 -13.44
C SER A 389 8.80 11.29 -13.28
N LEU A 390 8.25 10.80 -12.19
CA LEU A 390 6.97 11.28 -11.65
C LEU A 390 7.37 12.42 -10.70
N GLU A 391 6.94 13.65 -10.93
CA GLU A 391 7.17 14.81 -10.07
C GLU A 391 7.15 14.36 -8.61
N ASN A 392 8.32 14.44 -7.96
CA ASN A 392 8.58 13.97 -6.61
C ASN A 392 7.37 14.19 -5.70
N PRO A 393 6.70 13.14 -5.20
CA PRO A 393 6.09 13.26 -3.90
C PRO A 393 7.30 13.39 -2.97
N GLY A 394 7.58 14.63 -2.52
CA GLY A 394 8.79 15.04 -1.86
C GLY A 394 9.31 14.00 -0.89
N GLU A 395 10.62 13.85 -0.81
CA GLU A 395 11.34 12.97 0.11
C GLU A 395 10.50 12.69 1.35
N LEU A 396 10.15 11.44 1.58
CA LEU A 396 9.44 10.97 2.77
C LEU A 396 10.33 11.20 4.01
N THR A 397 10.63 12.45 4.28
CA THR A 397 11.18 12.86 5.56
C THR A 397 10.01 12.88 6.54
N TYR A 398 9.93 11.86 7.40
CA TYR A 398 8.96 11.79 8.48
C TYR A 398 8.95 13.09 9.28
N PRO A 399 7.79 13.47 9.84
CA PRO A 399 7.46 14.83 10.25
C PRO A 399 8.14 15.26 11.54
N PHE A 400 9.44 15.23 11.57
CA PHE A 400 10.20 15.97 12.57
C PHE A 400 10.56 17.33 11.98
N PRO A 401 10.30 18.46 12.69
CA PRO A 401 10.68 19.78 12.18
C PRO A 401 12.18 19.81 11.93
N ASP A 402 12.55 20.27 10.73
CA ASP A 402 13.95 20.60 10.47
C ASP A 402 14.43 21.73 11.39
N GLU A 403 15.72 21.82 11.57
CA GLU A 403 16.36 22.79 12.46
C GLU A 403 16.06 24.27 12.12
N LYS A 404 15.38 24.56 11.01
CA LYS A 404 15.12 25.91 10.49
C LYS A 404 13.69 26.44 10.72
N GLY A 405 12.86 25.75 11.49
CA GLY A 405 11.63 26.34 12.06
C GLY A 405 10.59 26.88 11.09
N THR A 406 10.61 26.52 9.82
CA THR A 406 9.56 26.93 8.89
C THR A 406 8.28 26.15 9.17
N LYS A 407 7.26 26.88 9.67
CA LYS A 407 5.92 26.36 10.05
C LYS A 407 5.09 25.84 8.84
N LYS A 408 5.67 25.14 7.89
CA LYS A 408 4.91 24.37 6.93
C LYS A 408 4.52 23.06 7.58
N ASN A 409 3.23 22.85 7.76
CA ASN A 409 2.63 21.65 8.32
C ASN A 409 2.91 20.50 7.34
N ARG A 410 4.03 19.79 7.49
CA ARG A 410 4.52 18.76 6.57
C ARG A 410 3.57 17.57 6.46
N TYR A 411 2.69 17.35 7.45
CA TYR A 411 1.66 16.30 7.39
C TYR A 411 0.66 16.50 6.24
N GLN A 412 0.43 17.72 5.77
CA GLN A 412 -0.60 18.04 4.77
C GLN A 412 -0.39 17.39 3.41
N GLU A 413 0.79 16.85 3.14
CA GLU A 413 1.16 16.30 1.83
C GLU A 413 1.33 14.77 1.82
N HIS A 414 1.33 14.08 2.98
CA HIS A 414 1.65 12.65 3.05
C HIS A 414 0.52 11.70 2.66
N PHE A 415 -0.74 12.04 2.98
CA PHE A 415 -1.88 11.17 2.66
C PHE A 415 -2.86 11.92 1.78
N GLN A 416 -2.97 11.52 0.52
CA GLN A 416 -4.00 12.06 -0.39
C GLN A 416 -5.38 11.54 -0.01
N HIS A 417 -5.47 10.31 0.50
CA HIS A 417 -6.70 9.67 0.91
C HIS A 417 -6.55 9.09 2.31
N ILE A 418 -7.55 9.34 3.16
CA ILE A 418 -7.68 8.76 4.49
C ILE A 418 -9.00 7.98 4.55
N TYR A 419 -8.90 6.68 4.76
CA TYR A 419 -10.06 5.83 4.93
C TYR A 419 -10.45 5.78 6.41
N VAL A 420 -11.73 5.94 6.71
CA VAL A 420 -12.22 5.98 8.08
C VAL A 420 -13.40 5.03 8.24
N GLU A 421 -13.33 4.11 9.20
CA GLU A 421 -14.48 3.29 9.54
C GLU A 421 -15.67 4.19 9.96
N GLU A 422 -16.85 3.92 9.41
CA GLU A 422 -18.06 4.75 9.60
C GLU A 422 -18.35 5.01 11.08
N ALA A 423 -18.09 4.02 11.95
CA ALA A 423 -18.26 4.14 13.39
C ALA A 423 -17.33 5.19 14.05
N LEU A 424 -16.23 5.57 13.39
CA LEU A 424 -15.24 6.53 13.89
C LEU A 424 -15.37 7.93 13.31
N LEU A 425 -16.17 8.14 12.27
CA LEU A 425 -16.26 9.44 11.57
C LEU A 425 -16.59 10.60 12.53
N GLN A 426 -17.36 10.32 13.58
CA GLN A 426 -17.75 11.33 14.57
C GLN A 426 -16.86 11.35 15.82
N SER A 427 -15.92 10.40 15.96
CA SER A 427 -15.08 10.33 17.13
C SER A 427 -14.11 11.53 17.24
N PRO A 428 -13.85 12.02 18.47
CA PRO A 428 -12.89 13.11 18.69
C PRO A 428 -11.48 12.78 18.15
N GLU A 429 -11.06 11.52 18.32
CA GLU A 429 -9.76 11.02 17.89
C GLU A 429 -9.60 11.11 16.35
N ALA A 430 -10.58 10.57 15.62
CA ALA A 430 -10.55 10.64 14.16
C ALA A 430 -10.61 12.09 13.68
N LYS A 431 -11.49 12.92 14.23
CA LYS A 431 -11.57 14.35 13.89
C LYS A 431 -10.24 15.08 14.15
N GLY A 432 -9.60 14.82 15.29
CA GLY A 432 -8.30 15.38 15.62
C GLY A 432 -7.19 14.99 14.63
N ILE A 433 -7.23 13.75 14.14
CA ILE A 433 -6.31 13.29 13.08
C ILE A 433 -6.63 13.98 11.76
N LEU A 434 -7.88 13.97 11.31
CA LEU A 434 -8.30 14.55 10.03
C LEU A 434 -7.97 16.05 9.90
N GLN A 435 -8.08 16.81 11.00
CA GLN A 435 -7.69 18.21 11.06
C GLN A 435 -6.20 18.45 10.72
N LYS A 436 -5.33 17.44 10.91
CA LYS A 436 -3.92 17.50 10.56
C LYS A 436 -3.68 17.31 9.05
N PHE A 437 -4.66 16.78 8.32
CA PHE A 437 -4.60 16.49 6.90
C PHE A 437 -5.72 17.18 6.11
N PRO A 438 -5.81 18.51 6.11
CA PRO A 438 -6.95 19.23 5.54
C PRO A 438 -7.09 19.09 4.01
N LYS A 439 -6.06 18.60 3.32
CA LYS A 439 -6.08 18.34 1.87
C LYS A 439 -6.40 16.88 1.52
N ALA A 440 -6.40 15.99 2.51
CA ALA A 440 -6.69 14.59 2.28
C ALA A 440 -8.18 14.37 2.05
N LYS A 441 -8.52 13.56 1.07
CA LYS A 441 -9.90 13.12 0.86
C LYS A 441 -10.25 12.03 1.86
N VAL A 442 -11.38 12.19 2.53
CA VAL A 442 -11.89 11.23 3.52
C VAL A 442 -12.85 10.27 2.82
N ILE A 443 -12.54 8.96 2.89
CA ILE A 443 -13.35 7.92 2.29
C ILE A 443 -13.92 7.03 3.40
N PRO A 444 -15.23 7.06 3.65
CA PRO A 444 -15.86 6.17 4.62
C PRO A 444 -15.79 4.71 4.18
N ILE A 445 -15.47 3.83 5.14
CA ILE A 445 -15.41 2.39 4.92
C ILE A 445 -16.18 1.65 6.01
N LYS A 446 -16.71 0.46 5.70
CA LYS A 446 -17.41 -0.37 6.70
C LYS A 446 -16.42 -1.03 7.65
N HIS A 447 -15.34 -1.60 7.10
CA HIS A 447 -14.30 -2.26 7.89
C HIS A 447 -12.94 -2.13 7.22
N TYR A 448 -11.86 -1.92 7.99
CA TYR A 448 -10.51 -1.74 7.46
C TYR A 448 -10.02 -2.92 6.61
N LYS A 449 -10.49 -4.15 6.90
CA LYS A 449 -10.12 -5.35 6.14
C LYS A 449 -10.61 -5.33 4.69
N ASP A 450 -11.68 -4.56 4.39
CA ASP A 450 -12.21 -4.43 3.02
C ASP A 450 -11.18 -3.81 2.07
N LEU A 451 -10.28 -2.99 2.61
CA LEU A 451 -9.18 -2.37 1.88
C LEU A 451 -7.85 -3.07 2.13
N PHE A 452 -7.57 -3.48 3.37
CA PHE A 452 -6.27 -3.98 3.80
C PHE A 452 -6.01 -5.43 3.39
N ASN A 453 -7.05 -6.28 3.37
CA ASN A 453 -6.94 -7.72 3.09
C ASN A 453 -7.41 -8.14 1.69
N ARG A 454 -7.40 -7.23 0.71
CA ARG A 454 -7.81 -7.55 -0.66
C ARG A 454 -6.86 -8.58 -1.28
N LYS A 455 -7.44 -9.47 -2.10
CA LYS A 455 -6.67 -10.43 -2.89
C LYS A 455 -5.90 -9.71 -4.01
N LYS A 456 -4.76 -10.27 -4.39
CA LYS A 456 -3.91 -9.83 -5.52
C LYS A 456 -3.37 -8.40 -5.44
N GLN A 457 -3.53 -7.69 -4.32
CA GLN A 457 -2.99 -6.34 -4.18
C GLN A 457 -1.45 -6.33 -4.17
N GLY A 458 -0.85 -5.31 -4.78
CA GLY A 458 0.59 -5.14 -4.87
C GLY A 458 1.14 -4.25 -3.74
N ARG A 459 1.98 -4.81 -2.87
CA ARG A 459 2.60 -4.01 -1.80
C ARG A 459 3.52 -2.92 -2.33
N LEU A 460 4.37 -3.25 -3.32
CA LEU A 460 5.34 -2.30 -3.88
C LEU A 460 4.65 -1.10 -4.56
N PRO A 461 3.64 -1.27 -5.43
CA PRO A 461 2.87 -0.13 -5.91
C PRO A 461 2.23 0.69 -4.78
N GLN A 462 1.61 0.03 -3.79
CA GLN A 462 0.99 0.71 -2.65
C GLN A 462 2.01 1.49 -1.78
N SER A 463 3.25 1.02 -1.66
CA SER A 463 4.26 1.72 -0.85
C SER A 463 4.59 3.11 -1.39
N ARG A 464 4.41 3.32 -2.70
CA ARG A 464 4.62 4.63 -3.37
C ARG A 464 3.49 5.64 -3.11
N SER A 465 2.29 5.16 -2.73
CA SER A 465 1.12 6.01 -2.44
C SER A 465 0.31 5.40 -1.28
N ARG A 466 0.95 5.31 -0.13
CA ARG A 466 0.33 4.75 1.08
C ARG A 466 -0.92 5.51 1.50
N LYS A 467 -1.90 4.78 1.97
CA LYS A 467 -3.12 5.31 2.55
C LYS A 467 -3.09 5.16 4.06
N LEU A 468 -3.74 6.08 4.75
CA LEU A 468 -4.01 5.97 6.18
C LEU A 468 -5.43 5.44 6.38
N ILE A 469 -5.59 4.45 7.25
CA ILE A 469 -6.87 3.84 7.58
C ILE A 469 -7.09 4.01 9.09
N LEU A 470 -8.15 4.70 9.47
CA LEU A 470 -8.56 4.85 10.87
C LEU A 470 -9.61 3.80 11.19
N ALA A 471 -9.34 2.97 12.19
CA ALA A 471 -10.14 1.77 12.46
C ALA A 471 -10.31 1.50 13.96
N ARG A 472 -11.19 0.56 14.30
CA ARG A 472 -11.31 -0.06 15.61
C ARG A 472 -10.70 -1.45 15.59
N LYS A 473 -9.93 -1.79 16.62
CA LYS A 473 -9.46 -3.17 16.80
C LYS A 473 -10.52 -3.98 17.53
N GLU A 474 -11.06 -4.95 16.85
CA GLU A 474 -11.98 -5.93 17.42
C GLU A 474 -11.25 -7.23 17.80
N GLY A 475 -11.80 -7.99 18.74
CA GLY A 475 -11.24 -9.26 19.19
C GLY A 475 -10.00 -9.09 20.07
N GLN A 476 -9.02 -9.97 19.88
CA GLN A 476 -7.80 -10.02 20.70
C GLN A 476 -6.91 -8.79 20.47
N ARG A 477 -6.43 -8.17 21.54
CA ARG A 477 -5.57 -6.97 21.53
C ARG A 477 -4.23 -7.19 22.22
N LEU A 478 -4.13 -8.15 23.14
CA LEU A 478 -2.89 -8.57 23.78
C LEU A 478 -2.50 -9.96 23.27
N TYR A 479 -1.24 -10.13 22.92
CA TYR A 479 -0.67 -11.35 22.38
C TYR A 479 0.55 -11.74 23.20
N ASP A 480 0.73 -13.03 23.50
CA ASP A 480 1.93 -13.53 24.12
C ASP A 480 3.15 -13.26 23.23
N GLY A 481 4.31 -13.04 23.84
CA GLY A 481 5.55 -12.80 23.12
C GLY A 481 5.88 -13.95 22.17
N ALA A 482 6.26 -13.62 20.93
CA ALA A 482 6.65 -14.64 19.95
C ALA A 482 7.95 -15.35 20.39
N VAL A 483 8.04 -16.66 20.17
CA VAL A 483 9.20 -17.50 20.52
C VAL A 483 10.54 -16.97 19.96
N VAL A 484 10.49 -16.29 18.81
CA VAL A 484 11.66 -15.67 18.17
C VAL A 484 12.01 -14.29 18.71
N CYS A 485 11.22 -13.75 19.63
CA CYS A 485 11.49 -12.48 20.29
C CYS A 485 12.18 -12.71 21.63
N GLN A 486 13.18 -11.86 21.91
CA GLN A 486 13.78 -11.81 23.23
C GLN A 486 12.75 -11.27 24.24
N ASP A 487 12.50 -12.02 25.31
CA ASP A 487 11.60 -11.67 26.41
C ASP A 487 12.30 -10.89 27.54
N PHE A 488 13.63 -10.79 27.49
CA PHE A 488 14.49 -10.11 28.47
C PHE A 488 14.35 -10.66 29.90
N SER A 489 13.99 -11.92 30.03
CA SER A 489 13.67 -12.59 31.28
C SER A 489 12.52 -11.91 32.08
N GLU A 490 11.66 -11.18 31.38
CA GLU A 490 10.49 -10.53 31.95
C GLU A 490 9.33 -11.51 32.07
N SER A 491 8.71 -11.53 33.26
CA SER A 491 7.50 -12.31 33.46
C SER A 491 6.34 -11.72 32.67
N HIS A 492 5.52 -12.57 32.03
CA HIS A 492 4.31 -12.16 31.33
C HIS A 492 4.56 -11.12 30.22
N PHE A 493 5.56 -11.40 29.35
CA PHE A 493 5.83 -10.61 28.18
C PHE A 493 4.71 -10.75 27.16
N CYS A 494 4.06 -9.62 26.86
CA CYS A 494 3.04 -9.50 25.83
C CYS A 494 3.39 -8.38 24.85
N TYR A 495 2.78 -8.44 23.67
CA TYR A 495 2.79 -7.31 22.75
C TYR A 495 1.37 -6.94 22.31
N THR A 496 1.25 -5.77 21.72
CA THR A 496 -0.01 -5.29 21.15
C THR A 496 0.22 -4.59 19.82
N SER A 497 -0.79 -4.69 18.92
CA SER A 497 -0.81 -4.03 17.63
C SER A 497 -1.72 -2.81 17.69
N LEU A 498 -1.16 -1.62 17.91
CA LEU A 498 -1.87 -0.34 17.87
C LEU A 498 -1.87 0.25 16.46
N LEU A 499 -0.90 -0.14 15.65
CA LEU A 499 -0.72 0.29 14.28
C LEU A 499 -0.29 -0.94 13.45
N MET A 500 -0.97 -1.22 12.35
CA MET A 500 -0.52 -2.23 11.39
C MET A 500 0.32 -1.59 10.30
N ASN A 501 1.43 -2.21 9.95
CA ASN A 501 2.55 -1.67 9.19
C ASN A 501 3.30 -0.55 9.93
N CYS A 502 4.54 -0.35 9.50
CA CYS A 502 5.41 0.68 10.02
C CYS A 502 5.45 1.89 9.07
N PRO A 503 5.52 3.11 9.57
CA PRO A 503 5.77 4.27 8.72
C PRO A 503 7.10 4.17 7.96
N PHE A 504 8.10 3.51 8.51
CA PHE A 504 9.40 3.27 7.88
C PHE A 504 9.36 2.15 6.84
N HIS A 505 10.34 2.15 5.91
CA HIS A 505 10.43 1.23 4.79
C HIS A 505 11.70 0.37 4.84
N CYS A 506 12.10 -0.11 6.02
CA CYS A 506 13.28 -0.97 6.13
C CYS A 506 13.15 -2.18 5.18
N ALA A 507 14.14 -2.34 4.27
CA ALA A 507 14.10 -3.35 3.22
C ALA A 507 14.13 -4.80 3.73
N TYR A 508 14.61 -5.01 4.95
CA TYR A 508 14.67 -6.32 5.60
C TYR A 508 13.53 -6.58 6.59
N CYS A 509 12.58 -5.62 6.76
CA CYS A 509 11.55 -5.72 7.79
C CYS A 509 10.54 -6.84 7.50
N TYR A 510 10.34 -7.74 8.47
CA TYR A 510 9.40 -8.86 8.36
C TYR A 510 7.95 -8.42 8.11
N LEU A 511 7.57 -7.21 8.50
CA LEU A 511 6.24 -6.64 8.23
C LEU A 511 5.91 -6.59 6.73
N GLN A 512 6.94 -6.51 5.89
CA GLN A 512 6.78 -6.56 4.44
C GLN A 512 6.28 -7.93 3.93
N GLY A 513 6.51 -8.99 4.70
CA GLY A 513 6.00 -10.33 4.43
C GLY A 513 4.75 -10.68 5.24
N MET A 514 4.57 -10.04 6.41
CA MET A 514 3.47 -10.31 7.33
C MET A 514 2.14 -9.76 6.82
N TYR A 515 2.15 -8.54 6.30
CA TYR A 515 0.92 -7.86 5.88
C TYR A 515 0.73 -7.88 4.36
N PRO A 516 -0.50 -8.12 3.87
CA PRO A 516 -0.80 -8.17 2.44
C PRO A 516 -0.86 -6.78 1.78
N SER A 517 -0.93 -5.71 2.57
CA SER A 517 -1.00 -4.31 2.14
C SER A 517 0.15 -3.49 2.69
N SER A 518 0.55 -2.42 1.99
CA SER A 518 1.49 -1.41 2.50
C SER A 518 0.81 -0.25 3.25
N ASN A 519 -0.53 -0.17 3.23
CA ASN A 519 -1.27 0.88 3.91
C ASN A 519 -1.08 0.81 5.43
N LEU A 520 -1.19 1.96 6.10
CA LEU A 520 -1.13 2.07 7.54
C LEU A 520 -2.54 1.96 8.14
N VAL A 521 -2.73 1.12 9.16
CA VAL A 521 -4.00 1.03 9.89
C VAL A 521 -3.78 1.49 11.32
N MET A 522 -4.42 2.58 11.73
CA MET A 522 -4.38 3.12 13.09
C MET A 522 -5.62 2.71 13.86
N PHE A 523 -5.44 2.04 14.99
CA PHE A 523 -6.54 1.68 15.90
C PHE A 523 -6.71 2.74 16.98
N LEU A 524 -7.93 3.28 17.09
CA LEU A 524 -8.20 4.46 17.95
C LEU A 524 -8.95 4.14 19.25
N ASN A 525 -9.40 2.91 19.45
CA ASN A 525 -10.17 2.48 20.62
C ASN A 525 -9.28 2.07 21.80
N LEU A 526 -8.43 2.99 22.31
CA LEU A 526 -7.43 2.70 23.35
C LEU A 526 -8.03 2.22 24.69
N GLU A 527 -9.21 2.67 25.07
CA GLU A 527 -9.86 2.23 26.31
C GLU A 527 -10.10 0.71 26.34
N ASP A 528 -10.37 0.11 25.19
CA ASP A 528 -10.52 -1.34 25.09
C ASP A 528 -9.18 -2.07 25.38
N TYR A 529 -8.06 -1.50 24.95
CA TYR A 529 -6.72 -2.03 25.25
C TYR A 529 -6.38 -1.87 26.74
N PHE A 530 -6.67 -0.73 27.33
CA PHE A 530 -6.46 -0.50 28.76
C PHE A 530 -7.29 -1.43 29.62
N SER A 531 -8.54 -1.68 29.22
CA SER A 531 -9.40 -2.67 29.89
C SER A 531 -8.80 -4.08 29.84
N ASP A 532 -8.27 -4.51 28.69
CA ASP A 532 -7.65 -5.83 28.55
C ASP A 532 -6.35 -5.93 29.36
N CYS A 533 -5.55 -4.87 29.41
CA CYS A 533 -4.36 -4.81 30.27
C CYS A 533 -4.72 -4.98 31.76
N ARG A 534 -5.77 -4.28 32.25
CA ARG A 534 -6.23 -4.42 33.62
C ARG A 534 -6.70 -5.84 33.94
N LYS A 535 -7.45 -6.47 33.04
CA LYS A 535 -7.86 -7.87 33.19
C LYS A 535 -6.65 -8.80 33.29
N TRP A 536 -5.67 -8.63 32.37
CA TRP A 536 -4.45 -9.42 32.41
C TRP A 536 -3.69 -9.27 33.72
N ILE A 537 -3.49 -8.05 34.19
CA ILE A 537 -2.82 -7.76 35.45
C ILE A 537 -3.58 -8.38 36.65
N ALA A 538 -4.92 -8.29 36.64
CA ALA A 538 -5.74 -8.91 37.68
C ALA A 538 -5.61 -10.46 37.71
N GLU A 539 -5.43 -11.09 36.56
CA GLU A 539 -5.31 -12.54 36.43
C GLU A 539 -3.88 -13.05 36.68
N LYS A 540 -2.87 -12.33 36.19
CA LYS A 540 -1.47 -12.78 36.16
C LYS A 540 -0.57 -12.05 37.16
N GLY A 541 -1.02 -10.96 37.77
CA GLY A 541 -0.27 -10.17 38.75
C GLY A 541 0.60 -9.07 38.17
N SER A 542 1.13 -9.23 36.97
CA SER A 542 1.98 -8.23 36.28
C SER A 542 1.84 -8.33 34.76
N LEU A 543 2.27 -7.28 34.08
CA LEU A 543 2.31 -7.23 32.60
C LEU A 543 3.54 -6.45 32.14
N TYR A 544 4.39 -7.09 31.33
CA TYR A 544 5.39 -6.43 30.50
C TYR A 544 4.85 -6.32 29.07
N LEU A 545 4.61 -5.11 28.61
CA LEU A 545 3.90 -4.84 27.36
C LEU A 545 4.77 -4.09 26.34
N CYS A 546 5.10 -4.73 25.22
CA CYS A 546 5.67 -4.05 24.06
C CYS A 546 4.54 -3.43 23.23
N ILE A 547 4.44 -2.10 23.22
CA ILE A 547 3.37 -1.39 22.50
C ILE A 547 3.71 -1.06 21.05
N SER A 548 4.97 -1.19 20.65
CA SER A 548 5.47 -0.86 19.30
C SER A 548 6.08 -2.08 18.58
N TYR A 549 5.47 -3.24 18.73
CA TYR A 549 5.98 -4.48 18.17
C TYR A 549 5.87 -4.52 16.63
N ASP A 550 4.71 -4.12 16.10
CA ASP A 550 4.36 -4.17 14.68
C ASP A 550 4.59 -2.82 13.96
N SER A 551 5.20 -1.84 14.62
CA SER A 551 5.35 -0.50 14.09
C SER A 551 6.33 0.34 14.90
N ASP A 552 6.62 1.55 14.42
CA ASP A 552 7.30 2.58 15.19
C ASP A 552 6.29 3.65 15.64
N LEU A 553 5.80 3.55 16.87
CA LEU A 553 4.79 4.47 17.39
C LEU A 553 5.33 5.88 17.60
N LEU A 554 6.61 6.03 17.97
CA LEU A 554 7.22 7.35 18.16
C LEU A 554 7.28 8.13 16.84
N ALA A 555 7.46 7.46 15.72
CA ALA A 555 7.35 8.10 14.41
C ALA A 555 5.93 8.62 14.12
N MET A 556 4.90 8.01 14.70
CA MET A 556 3.48 8.38 14.51
C MET A 556 2.91 9.28 15.61
N GLU A 557 3.68 9.57 16.66
CA GLU A 557 3.24 10.34 17.84
C GLU A 557 2.75 11.75 17.49
N GLY A 558 3.19 12.29 16.36
CA GLY A 558 2.69 13.56 15.84
C GLY A 558 1.31 13.48 15.22
N ILE A 559 0.88 12.30 14.78
CA ILE A 559 -0.45 12.08 14.18
C ILE A 559 -1.44 11.70 15.27
N TYR A 560 -1.10 10.70 16.10
CA TYR A 560 -1.91 10.30 17.24
C TYR A 560 -0.99 9.94 18.42
N PRO A 561 -1.24 10.47 19.64
CA PRO A 561 -0.29 10.41 20.76
C PRO A 561 -0.36 9.09 21.53
N TYR A 562 -0.04 7.96 20.88
CA TYR A 562 -0.11 6.63 21.48
C TYR A 562 0.76 6.50 22.74
N VAL A 563 2.01 6.93 22.66
CA VAL A 563 2.97 6.80 23.76
C VAL A 563 2.58 7.71 24.91
N GLU A 564 2.04 8.90 24.63
CA GLU A 564 1.51 9.80 25.66
C GLU A 564 0.30 9.19 26.37
N GLU A 565 -0.66 8.60 25.65
CA GLU A 565 -1.84 7.95 26.26
C GLU A 565 -1.45 6.73 27.12
N PHE A 566 -0.53 5.90 26.62
CA PHE A 566 0.02 4.80 27.41
C PHE A 566 0.85 5.30 28.62
N SER A 567 1.48 6.47 28.53
CA SER A 567 2.15 7.10 29.68
C SER A 567 1.17 7.51 30.77
N ARG A 568 -0.01 8.05 30.41
CA ARG A 568 -1.09 8.35 31.37
C ARG A 568 -1.60 7.08 32.05
N PHE A 569 -1.79 6.02 31.25
CA PHE A 569 -2.23 4.73 31.74
C PHE A 569 -1.20 4.08 32.67
N LEU A 570 0.11 4.14 32.33
CA LEU A 570 1.20 3.61 33.14
C LEU A 570 1.26 4.21 34.56
N ASN A 571 0.90 5.48 34.71
CA ASN A 571 0.83 6.12 36.06
C ASN A 571 -0.29 5.52 36.94
N GLN A 572 -1.32 4.93 36.35
CA GLN A 572 -2.45 4.34 37.05
C GLN A 572 -2.22 2.88 37.43
N GLU A 573 -1.33 2.18 36.72
CA GLU A 573 -1.13 0.71 36.80
C GLU A 573 0.30 0.38 37.27
N ASN A 574 0.48 0.15 38.56
CA ASN A 574 1.82 -0.11 39.13
C ASN A 574 2.47 -1.44 38.68
N ALA A 575 1.65 -2.43 38.33
CA ALA A 575 2.11 -3.74 37.87
C ALA A 575 2.38 -3.79 36.36
N LEU A 576 2.31 -2.65 35.66
CA LEU A 576 2.58 -2.52 34.22
C LEU A 576 3.99 -1.99 34.01
N ARG A 577 4.73 -2.63 33.08
CA ARG A 577 5.96 -2.10 32.45
C ARG A 577 5.70 -1.99 30.94
N ILE A 578 6.21 -0.94 30.32
CA ILE A 578 6.00 -0.68 28.89
C ILE A 578 7.33 -0.62 28.15
N GLU A 579 7.41 -1.31 27.03
CA GLU A 579 8.53 -1.20 26.10
C GLU A 579 8.07 -0.46 24.82
N VAL A 580 8.88 0.52 24.39
CA VAL A 580 8.70 1.28 23.14
C VAL A 580 9.93 1.09 22.27
N ARG A 581 9.82 0.27 21.24
CA ARG A 581 10.90 0.03 20.25
C ARG A 581 10.84 1.10 19.17
N THR A 582 12.02 1.63 18.78
CA THR A 582 12.07 2.72 17.81
C THR A 582 13.35 2.79 17.00
N LYS A 583 13.23 3.28 15.77
CA LYS A 583 14.30 3.78 14.90
C LYS A 583 14.17 5.30 14.65
N ALA A 584 13.25 5.93 15.34
CA ALA A 584 13.11 7.38 15.33
C ALA A 584 14.19 8.04 16.20
N GLY A 585 14.46 9.32 15.97
CA GLY A 585 15.47 10.06 16.72
C GLY A 585 15.38 11.57 16.49
N GLY A 586 16.35 12.31 17.04
CA GLY A 586 16.50 13.73 16.86
C GLY A 586 15.71 14.61 17.83
N GLU A 587 15.94 15.92 17.72
CA GLU A 587 15.41 16.92 18.66
C GLU A 587 13.87 17.00 18.64
N GLY A 588 13.27 16.87 17.46
CA GLY A 588 11.81 16.90 17.32
C GLY A 588 11.10 15.79 18.06
N LEU A 589 11.67 14.57 18.06
CA LEU A 589 11.18 13.45 18.86
C LEU A 589 11.35 13.75 20.35
N TRP A 590 12.57 14.19 20.73
CA TRP A 590 12.91 14.45 22.09
C TRP A 590 11.96 15.46 22.76
N ARG A 591 11.62 16.55 22.08
CA ARG A 591 10.68 17.57 22.57
C ARG A 591 9.29 17.00 22.92
N LYS A 592 8.90 15.89 22.31
CA LYS A 592 7.65 15.17 22.64
C LYS A 592 7.83 14.25 23.84
N MET A 593 8.91 13.44 23.81
CA MET A 593 9.22 12.51 24.92
C MET A 593 9.43 13.24 26.25
N GLN A 594 10.04 14.41 26.25
CA GLN A 594 10.23 15.25 27.42
C GLN A 594 8.91 15.68 28.07
N LYS A 595 7.84 15.78 27.29
CA LYS A 595 6.52 16.20 27.73
C LYS A 595 5.60 15.05 28.13
N LEU A 596 6.07 13.81 28.09
CA LEU A 596 5.26 12.67 28.51
C LEU A 596 4.80 12.84 29.97
N PRO A 597 3.52 12.62 30.26
CA PRO A 597 2.95 12.85 31.59
C PRO A 597 3.31 11.71 32.55
N LEU A 598 4.61 11.45 32.76
CA LEU A 598 5.13 10.39 33.62
C LEU A 598 5.69 10.93 34.93
N SER A 599 5.34 10.27 36.02
CA SER A 599 6.01 10.43 37.29
C SER A 599 7.45 9.88 37.25
N VAL A 600 8.29 10.21 38.23
CA VAL A 600 9.65 9.66 38.34
C VAL A 600 9.59 8.12 38.39
N GLU A 601 8.66 7.55 39.15
CA GLU A 601 8.49 6.08 39.21
C GLU A 601 7.89 5.51 37.92
N GLY A 602 7.06 6.26 37.21
CA GLY A 602 6.56 5.88 35.89
C GLY A 602 7.67 5.78 34.85
N ARG A 603 8.64 6.71 34.86
CA ARG A 603 9.81 6.66 33.95
C ARG A 603 10.66 5.41 34.15
N LYS A 604 10.79 4.90 35.39
CA LYS A 604 11.49 3.64 35.69
C LYS A 604 10.74 2.37 35.22
N ARG A 605 9.53 2.51 34.74
CA ARG A 605 8.71 1.42 34.22
C ARG A 605 8.47 1.52 32.71
N MET A 606 8.99 2.59 32.06
CA MET A 606 8.97 2.77 30.63
C MET A 606 10.37 2.58 30.04
N ILE A 607 10.51 1.65 29.14
CA ILE A 607 11.77 1.28 28.48
C ILE A 607 11.72 1.77 27.03
N PHE A 608 12.66 2.64 26.66
CA PHE A 608 12.86 3.02 25.28
C PHE A 608 13.95 2.15 24.66
N ALA A 609 13.56 1.30 23.72
CA ALA A 609 14.42 0.36 23.04
C ALA A 609 14.82 0.91 21.66
N PHE A 610 16.01 1.49 21.58
CA PHE A 610 16.53 2.08 20.34
C PHE A 610 17.27 1.04 19.52
N THR A 611 16.82 0.82 18.27
CA THR A 611 17.58 -0.02 17.32
C THR A 611 18.73 0.79 16.75
N LEU A 612 19.94 0.22 16.82
CA LEU A 612 21.17 0.81 16.30
C LEU A 612 21.74 -0.04 15.18
N SER A 613 22.00 0.60 14.06
CA SER A 613 22.62 0.04 12.86
C SER A 613 23.76 0.95 12.40
N PRO A 614 24.80 0.43 11.73
CA PRO A 614 25.79 1.27 11.05
C PRO A 614 25.15 2.26 10.07
N GLU A 615 25.72 3.46 9.93
CA GLU A 615 25.12 4.52 9.09
C GLU A 615 24.93 4.06 7.63
N GLU A 616 25.88 3.31 7.05
CA GLU A 616 25.73 2.79 5.70
C GLU A 616 24.54 1.82 5.57
N ILE A 617 24.29 0.99 6.58
CA ILE A 617 23.11 0.09 6.59
C ILE A 617 21.83 0.91 6.76
N ILE A 618 21.86 1.99 7.53
CA ILE A 618 20.72 2.89 7.66
C ILE A 618 20.40 3.51 6.28
N GLU A 619 21.41 4.02 5.57
CA GLU A 619 21.23 4.64 4.26
C GLU A 619 20.76 3.64 3.18
N GLU A 620 21.27 2.40 3.20
CA GLU A 620 20.97 1.39 2.18
C GLU A 620 19.67 0.63 2.44
N ALA A 621 19.30 0.38 3.69
CA ALA A 621 18.27 -0.58 4.06
C ALA A 621 17.19 -0.07 5.03
N GLU A 622 17.34 1.12 5.63
CA GLU A 622 16.40 1.64 6.63
C GLU A 622 15.72 2.95 6.17
N GLU A 623 15.13 2.93 4.99
CA GLU A 623 14.48 4.10 4.38
C GLU A 623 13.47 4.75 5.34
N GLY A 624 13.60 6.09 5.48
CA GLY A 624 12.73 6.93 6.29
C GLY A 624 13.04 6.94 7.78
N THR A 625 14.00 6.14 8.28
CA THR A 625 14.39 6.13 9.69
C THR A 625 15.35 7.27 10.03
N ALA A 626 15.57 7.51 11.31
CA ALA A 626 16.54 8.49 11.76
C ALA A 626 17.98 8.02 11.53
N ARG A 627 18.89 8.95 11.20
CA ARG A 627 20.32 8.70 11.16
C ARG A 627 20.87 8.27 12.52
N LEU A 628 21.98 7.54 12.55
CA LEU A 628 22.62 7.06 13.78
C LEU A 628 22.84 8.18 14.80
N SER A 629 23.41 9.30 14.37
CA SER A 629 23.65 10.47 15.23
C SER A 629 22.38 11.01 15.90
N SER A 630 21.24 11.00 15.19
CA SER A 630 19.94 11.44 15.73
C SER A 630 19.37 10.44 16.74
N ARG A 631 19.61 9.12 16.53
CA ARG A 631 19.22 8.09 17.51
C ARG A 631 20.07 8.20 18.78
N ILE A 632 21.39 8.39 18.64
CA ILE A 632 22.32 8.59 19.78
C ILE A 632 21.91 9.82 20.59
N PHE A 633 21.58 10.94 19.93
CA PHE A 633 21.09 12.13 20.60
C PHE A 633 19.81 11.83 21.42
N ALA A 634 18.85 11.10 20.88
CA ALA A 634 17.62 10.74 21.59
C ALA A 634 17.90 9.81 22.79
N ILE A 635 18.85 8.88 22.65
CA ILE A 635 19.32 8.01 23.74
C ILE A 635 19.92 8.83 24.88
N GLN A 636 20.85 9.74 24.59
CA GLN A 636 21.45 10.62 25.61
C GLN A 636 20.40 11.39 26.38
N LYS A 637 19.46 11.98 25.67
CA LYS A 637 18.37 12.75 26.26
C LYS A 637 17.42 11.89 27.10
N ALA A 638 17.13 10.66 26.66
CA ALA A 638 16.31 9.75 27.45
C ALA A 638 16.99 9.35 28.78
N LEU A 639 18.30 9.13 28.74
CA LEU A 639 19.09 8.86 29.96
C LEU A 639 19.12 10.07 30.91
N GLU A 640 19.35 11.29 30.36
CA GLU A 640 19.32 12.54 31.15
C GLU A 640 17.99 12.75 31.89
N GLU A 641 16.88 12.32 31.31
CA GLU A 641 15.54 12.42 31.91
C GLU A 641 15.18 11.25 32.82
N GLY A 642 16.07 10.27 32.97
CA GLY A 642 15.90 9.12 33.85
C GLY A 642 14.99 8.02 33.32
N TYR A 643 14.81 7.91 32.00
CA TYR A 643 14.18 6.76 31.37
C TYR A 643 15.09 5.54 31.34
N LEU A 644 14.51 4.35 31.34
CA LEU A 644 15.24 3.13 31.05
C LEU A 644 15.50 3.05 29.55
N VAL A 645 16.76 2.83 29.18
CA VAL A 645 17.16 2.73 27.77
C VAL A 645 17.76 1.37 27.47
N ARG A 646 17.20 0.73 26.43
CA ARG A 646 17.72 -0.51 25.83
C ARG A 646 18.37 -0.20 24.50
N LEU A 647 19.56 -0.74 24.27
CA LEU A 647 20.23 -0.70 22.96
C LEU A 647 19.96 -1.99 22.21
N CYS A 648 19.32 -1.91 21.04
CA CYS A 648 18.98 -3.08 20.24
C CYS A 648 19.89 -3.14 19.00
N PHE A 649 20.82 -4.08 18.99
CA PHE A 649 21.60 -4.49 17.83
C PHE A 649 20.95 -5.73 17.18
N ASP A 650 19.64 -5.69 17.04
CA ASP A 650 18.79 -6.76 16.54
C ASP A 650 17.74 -6.18 15.57
N PRO A 651 17.80 -6.56 14.27
CA PRO A 651 18.76 -7.49 13.67
C PRO A 651 20.07 -6.83 13.21
N MET A 652 21.19 -7.54 13.39
CA MET A 652 22.42 -7.25 12.66
C MET A 652 22.20 -7.62 11.18
N ILE A 653 22.54 -6.71 10.28
CA ILE A 653 22.43 -6.91 8.83
C ILE A 653 23.81 -7.14 8.24
N TYR A 654 23.94 -8.24 7.45
CA TYR A 654 25.17 -8.56 6.76
C TYR A 654 25.47 -7.55 5.64
N HIS A 655 26.69 -7.12 5.59
CA HIS A 655 27.32 -6.36 4.52
C HIS A 655 28.74 -6.90 4.29
N SER A 656 29.30 -6.80 3.09
CA SER A 656 30.66 -7.32 2.81
C SER A 656 31.74 -6.74 3.74
N ARG A 657 31.57 -5.50 4.22
CA ARG A 657 32.44 -4.80 5.18
C ARG A 657 31.90 -4.79 6.61
N TRP A 658 31.02 -5.73 6.99
CA TRP A 658 30.27 -5.69 8.23
C TRP A 658 31.14 -5.50 9.49
N LYS A 659 32.34 -6.15 9.56
CA LYS A 659 33.25 -5.99 10.72
C LYS A 659 33.69 -4.55 10.94
N ALA A 660 34.08 -3.87 9.86
CA ALA A 660 34.48 -2.46 9.91
C ALA A 660 33.30 -1.55 10.30
N LEU A 661 32.13 -1.81 9.70
CA LEU A 661 30.92 -1.02 9.94
C LEU A 661 30.43 -1.14 11.40
N TYR A 662 30.33 -2.35 11.92
CA TYR A 662 29.92 -2.56 13.32
C TYR A 662 31.01 -2.13 14.31
N SER A 663 32.32 -2.17 13.95
CA SER A 663 33.38 -1.58 14.76
C SER A 663 33.21 -0.07 14.89
N ALA A 664 32.96 0.62 13.79
CA ALA A 664 32.73 2.08 13.77
C ALA A 664 31.46 2.45 14.56
N LEU A 665 30.37 1.70 14.40
CA LEU A 665 29.14 1.85 15.19
C LEU A 665 29.44 1.77 16.70
N LEU A 666 30.13 0.71 17.14
CA LEU A 666 30.42 0.52 18.56
C LEU A 666 31.37 1.58 19.11
N GLN A 667 32.35 2.03 18.33
CA GLN A 667 33.20 3.12 18.73
C GLN A 667 32.39 4.39 19.01
N GLU A 668 31.48 4.77 18.09
CA GLU A 668 30.63 5.96 18.24
C GLU A 668 29.68 5.82 19.44
N VAL A 669 29.11 4.62 19.65
CA VAL A 669 28.23 4.33 20.79
C VAL A 669 29.00 4.46 22.11
N PHE A 670 30.20 3.86 22.23
CA PHE A 670 30.99 3.90 23.44
C PHE A 670 31.57 5.27 23.76
N GLU A 671 31.82 6.10 22.74
CA GLU A 671 32.28 7.46 22.93
C GLU A 671 31.16 8.40 23.40
N LYS A 672 29.93 8.17 22.96
CA LYS A 672 28.84 9.15 23.14
C LYS A 672 27.79 8.73 24.17
N ILE A 673 27.69 7.45 24.49
CA ILE A 673 26.67 6.93 25.41
C ILE A 673 27.33 6.42 26.70
N PRO A 674 26.91 6.87 27.88
CA PRO A 674 27.40 6.36 29.17
C PRO A 674 26.86 4.93 29.38
N MET A 675 27.64 3.93 28.99
CA MET A 675 27.22 2.52 28.97
C MET A 675 26.79 1.98 30.33
N GLU A 676 27.35 2.51 31.41
CA GLU A 676 26.95 2.17 32.79
C GLU A 676 25.51 2.53 33.14
N GLN A 677 24.93 3.52 32.46
CA GLN A 677 23.53 3.96 32.65
C GLN A 677 22.55 3.16 31.79
N ILE A 678 23.02 2.39 30.82
CA ILE A 678 22.18 1.57 29.97
C ILE A 678 21.50 0.47 30.80
N HIS A 679 20.19 0.32 30.59
CA HIS A 679 19.42 -0.71 31.27
C HIS A 679 19.90 -2.09 30.85
N ASP A 680 19.87 -2.37 29.56
CA ASP A 680 20.37 -3.59 28.92
C ASP A 680 20.61 -3.42 27.41
N CYS A 681 21.12 -4.47 26.78
CA CYS A 681 21.31 -4.56 25.33
C CYS A 681 20.71 -5.87 24.79
N SER A 682 20.15 -5.84 23.57
CA SER A 682 19.87 -7.04 22.80
C SER A 682 20.72 -7.10 21.54
N LEU A 683 21.15 -8.29 21.19
CA LEU A 683 21.84 -8.55 19.92
C LEU A 683 21.31 -9.83 19.26
N GLY A 684 21.30 -9.84 17.96
CA GLY A 684 20.95 -10.98 17.16
C GLY A 684 21.09 -10.67 15.67
N SER A 685 21.49 -11.64 14.90
CA SER A 685 21.57 -11.50 13.45
C SER A 685 20.18 -11.65 12.82
N PHE A 686 20.07 -11.25 11.55
CA PHE A 686 18.80 -11.28 10.83
C PHE A 686 18.23 -12.71 10.77
N ARG A 687 16.96 -12.82 11.14
CA ARG A 687 16.17 -14.05 11.10
C ARG A 687 14.71 -13.74 10.75
N ILE A 688 14.07 -14.62 10.00
CA ILE A 688 12.70 -14.40 9.52
C ILE A 688 12.00 -15.74 9.26
N SER A 689 10.69 -15.81 9.53
CA SER A 689 9.92 -17.01 9.21
C SER A 689 9.90 -17.29 7.70
N GLU A 690 9.82 -18.55 7.34
CA GLU A 690 9.80 -19.00 5.95
C GLU A 690 8.66 -18.37 5.16
N SER A 691 7.46 -18.31 5.74
CA SER A 691 6.28 -17.72 5.10
C SER A 691 6.46 -16.23 4.80
N TYR A 692 7.05 -15.48 5.72
CA TYR A 692 7.28 -14.05 5.54
C TYR A 692 8.38 -13.76 4.53
N LEU A 693 9.48 -14.51 4.54
CA LEU A 693 10.52 -14.35 3.51
C LEU A 693 10.00 -14.67 2.10
N LYS A 694 9.17 -15.71 1.95
CA LYS A 694 8.52 -16.03 0.68
C LYS A 694 7.60 -14.91 0.20
N ALA A 695 6.83 -14.31 1.11
CA ALA A 695 5.95 -13.18 0.78
C ALA A 695 6.76 -11.93 0.43
N MET A 696 7.82 -11.63 1.19
CA MET A 696 8.74 -10.53 0.88
C MET A 696 9.42 -10.71 -0.48
N GLY A 697 9.87 -11.93 -0.82
CA GLY A 697 10.51 -12.23 -2.11
C GLY A 697 9.58 -11.97 -3.30
N LYS A 698 8.27 -12.13 -3.12
CA LYS A 698 7.27 -11.76 -4.15
C LYS A 698 7.06 -10.24 -4.24
N ALA A 699 7.10 -9.56 -3.09
CA ALA A 699 6.92 -8.11 -3.03
C ALA A 699 8.17 -7.33 -3.45
N LEU A 700 9.35 -7.84 -3.12
CA LEU A 700 10.66 -7.23 -3.32
C LEU A 700 11.63 -8.21 -3.98
N PRO A 701 11.40 -8.65 -5.23
CA PRO A 701 12.21 -9.67 -5.88
C PRO A 701 13.67 -9.23 -6.11
N ASN A 702 13.91 -7.93 -6.17
CA ASN A 702 15.24 -7.34 -6.42
C ASN A 702 15.88 -6.76 -5.14
N SER A 703 15.53 -7.26 -3.96
CA SER A 703 16.17 -6.85 -2.70
C SER A 703 17.27 -7.84 -2.30
N PRO A 704 18.49 -7.39 -1.94
CA PRO A 704 19.54 -8.27 -1.44
C PRO A 704 19.10 -9.04 -0.18
N HIS A 705 18.22 -8.44 0.64
CA HIS A 705 17.71 -9.08 1.85
C HIS A 705 16.72 -10.21 1.58
N THR A 706 16.04 -10.24 0.43
CA THR A 706 15.15 -11.35 0.06
C THR A 706 15.85 -12.43 -0.73
N GLN A 707 16.95 -12.12 -1.40
CA GLN A 707 17.71 -13.03 -2.25
C GLN A 707 18.97 -13.59 -1.58
N PHE A 708 19.33 -13.11 -0.36
CA PHE A 708 20.45 -13.65 0.38
C PHE A 708 20.31 -15.19 0.54
N PRO A 709 21.40 -15.98 0.40
CA PRO A 709 21.35 -17.44 0.51
C PRO A 709 21.30 -17.92 1.96
N TYR A 710 20.20 -17.60 2.64
CA TYR A 710 19.93 -18.01 4.02
C TYR A 710 19.90 -19.53 4.20
N GLU A 711 20.15 -19.99 5.42
CA GLU A 711 19.86 -21.34 5.88
C GLU A 711 18.54 -21.37 6.63
N ASN A 712 17.86 -22.53 6.65
CA ASN A 712 16.59 -22.72 7.33
C ASN A 712 16.76 -23.72 8.47
N SER A 713 16.36 -23.32 9.67
CA SER A 713 16.27 -24.19 10.85
C SER A 713 14.93 -23.95 11.54
N GLY A 714 14.17 -25.02 11.78
CA GLY A 714 12.88 -24.94 12.48
C GLY A 714 11.85 -24.01 11.85
N GLY A 715 11.84 -23.85 10.49
CA GLY A 715 10.92 -22.95 9.78
C GLY A 715 11.35 -21.47 9.74
N TYR A 716 12.55 -21.15 10.23
CA TYR A 716 13.12 -19.81 10.19
C TYR A 716 14.37 -19.76 9.32
N TYR A 717 14.43 -18.75 8.46
CA TYR A 717 15.61 -18.40 7.68
C TYR A 717 16.53 -17.48 8.49
N HIS A 718 17.82 -17.78 8.47
CA HIS A 718 18.90 -17.04 9.13
C HIS A 718 20.17 -17.07 8.28
N TYR A 719 21.17 -16.28 8.61
CA TYR A 719 22.47 -16.35 7.97
C TYR A 719 23.10 -17.75 8.17
N PRO A 720 24.03 -18.18 7.27
CA PRO A 720 24.80 -19.40 7.49
C PRO A 720 25.38 -19.45 8.92
N GLY A 721 25.31 -20.63 9.56
CA GLY A 721 25.64 -20.77 10.99
C GLY A 721 26.98 -20.19 11.37
N GLU A 722 28.04 -20.43 10.57
CA GLU A 722 29.38 -19.88 10.81
C GLU A 722 29.39 -18.34 10.75
N LEU A 723 28.72 -17.75 9.77
CA LEU A 723 28.62 -16.30 9.62
C LEU A 723 27.82 -15.67 10.77
N MET A 724 26.73 -16.29 11.16
CA MET A 724 25.90 -15.86 12.28
C MET A 724 26.70 -15.81 13.56
N GLU A 725 27.41 -16.91 13.90
CA GLU A 725 28.22 -17.01 15.08
C GLU A 725 29.39 -16.00 15.08
N GLU A 726 30.00 -15.77 13.91
CA GLU A 726 31.08 -14.80 13.76
C GLU A 726 30.59 -13.37 14.01
N MET A 727 29.43 -12.99 13.41
CA MET A 727 28.85 -11.65 13.57
C MET A 727 28.40 -11.40 15.01
N GLU A 728 27.65 -12.32 15.58
CA GLU A 728 27.11 -12.16 16.93
C GLU A 728 28.20 -12.27 18.00
N GLY A 729 29.15 -13.22 17.84
CA GLY A 729 30.28 -13.38 18.74
C GLY A 729 31.22 -12.18 18.75
N PHE A 730 31.43 -11.55 17.58
CA PHE A 730 32.18 -10.30 17.48
C PHE A 730 31.51 -9.18 18.28
N LEU A 731 30.22 -8.94 18.06
CA LEU A 731 29.51 -7.86 18.76
C LEU A 731 29.41 -8.12 20.27
N TYR A 732 29.09 -9.36 20.64
CA TYR A 732 29.00 -9.79 22.04
C TYR A 732 30.29 -9.53 22.81
N SER A 733 31.45 -9.95 22.26
CA SER A 733 32.74 -9.74 22.91
C SER A 733 33.04 -8.26 23.10
N ARG A 734 32.72 -7.42 22.12
CA ARG A 734 32.95 -5.97 22.21
C ARG A 734 32.05 -5.30 23.25
N LEU A 735 30.76 -5.74 23.33
CA LEU A 735 29.83 -5.23 24.34
C LEU A 735 30.23 -5.62 25.76
N GLN A 736 30.80 -6.83 25.97
CA GLN A 736 31.29 -7.29 27.26
C GLN A 736 32.45 -6.45 27.81
N GLU A 737 33.17 -5.70 26.97
CA GLU A 737 34.20 -4.75 27.45
C GLU A 737 33.58 -3.57 28.24
N ARG A 738 32.28 -3.31 28.11
CA ARG A 738 31.56 -2.14 28.65
C ARG A 738 30.36 -2.49 29.50
N LEU A 739 29.78 -3.68 29.34
CA LEU A 739 28.57 -4.12 30.03
C LEU A 739 28.77 -5.49 30.67
N PRO A 740 28.21 -5.73 31.85
CA PRO A 740 28.20 -7.06 32.47
C PRO A 740 27.33 -8.02 31.63
N LYS A 741 27.68 -9.30 31.66
CA LYS A 741 27.10 -10.37 30.86
C LYS A 741 25.56 -10.43 31.01
N GLU A 742 25.06 -10.28 32.20
CA GLU A 742 23.63 -10.33 32.56
C GLU A 742 22.78 -9.19 31.99
N LYS A 743 23.42 -8.16 31.44
CA LYS A 743 22.77 -7.07 30.71
C LYS A 743 22.82 -7.23 29.19
N ILE A 744 23.41 -8.30 28.68
CA ILE A 744 23.53 -8.54 27.24
C ILE A 744 22.70 -9.76 26.88
N PHE A 745 21.56 -9.52 26.26
CA PHE A 745 20.64 -10.55 25.80
C PHE A 745 20.98 -10.93 24.36
N ARG A 746 21.33 -12.20 24.17
CA ARG A 746 21.54 -12.82 22.85
C ARG A 746 20.40 -13.79 22.58
N TRP A 747 19.86 -13.78 21.39
CA TRP A 747 18.89 -14.78 20.99
C TRP A 747 19.55 -16.15 20.87
N ASP A 748 18.97 -17.18 21.46
CA ASP A 748 19.49 -18.55 21.41
C ASP A 748 18.57 -19.43 20.54
N SER A 749 19.12 -20.02 19.47
CA SER A 749 18.41 -20.92 18.57
C SER A 749 18.03 -22.27 19.21
N GLN A 750 18.65 -22.65 20.32
CA GLN A 750 18.42 -23.96 20.96
C GLN A 750 17.02 -24.11 21.57
N GLY A 751 16.28 -23.01 21.78
CA GLY A 751 14.91 -23.03 22.27
C GLY A 751 13.84 -23.34 21.21
N VAL A 752 14.20 -23.38 19.92
CA VAL A 752 13.25 -23.55 18.82
C VAL A 752 13.01 -25.03 18.47
N ASP A 753 13.93 -25.91 18.80
CA ASP A 753 13.83 -27.35 18.45
C ASP A 753 12.79 -28.13 19.26
N GLY A 754 12.08 -27.49 20.19
CA GLY A 754 11.09 -28.10 21.09
C GLY A 754 9.63 -27.79 20.84
N VAL A 755 9.30 -26.91 19.92
CA VAL A 755 7.90 -26.51 19.66
C VAL A 755 7.37 -27.24 18.43
N ASN A 756 6.74 -28.40 18.64
CA ASN A 756 5.86 -29.01 17.65
C ASN A 756 4.65 -28.08 17.43
N GLU A 757 4.30 -27.87 16.15
CA GLU A 757 3.10 -27.17 15.71
C GLU A 757 1.86 -27.75 16.42
N GLU A 758 1.14 -26.95 17.19
CA GLU A 758 -0.28 -27.10 17.49
C GLU A 758 -1.10 -26.04 16.75
#